data_0d7774d9cc36ecb7d2d264e83f2beebf
#
_entry.id   0d7774d9cc36ecb7d2d264e83f2beebf
#
_cell.length_a   1.000
_cell.length_b   1.000
_cell.length_c   1.000
_cell.angle_alpha   90.00
_cell.angle_beta   90.00
_cell.angle_gamma   90.00
#
_symmetry.space_group_name_H-M   'P 1'
#
loop_
_entity.id
_entity.type
_entity.pdbx_description
1 polymer ?
#
loop_
_entity_poly.entity_id
_entity_poly.type
_entity_poly.pdbx_seq_one_letter_code
_entity_poly.pdbx_strand_id
1 'polypeptide(L)'
;MRNRLFALLLLTSLWVFAQPTSFPPRDDVYYDASVPRIDISIRQSSLDSLMLYVTSDVEFDVDFVFTGNGIVDSMSRVGFRLRGNTSRYAQKKSYKVAFNSFTGGQRWQGVKKLNLNGEHNDPSMSRARLSWGILENIGLPAARVNHVRLYINGVYKGLYANTEHINDDYVEKRFDGKAGNLYKCLWPATLSYRGSTGNDYKHMDNGRRVYELKTNEDDDDYSGLAHFIDVLNNTTLANLPCELESVFNVNSYLMHLAFEMTIGHWDNHAFNQNNFYLYEDPESGLMQYLSFDLDNTLGVDWSSIDWSTRNIHSWGNSNYPLYQRLMAIPEYQLRLQVMMAQIIHPSIDNNIWYGSSIAMKNQLLPFVANDPAYPLDYSYNINHFQNSWNLAAGAHVTKGIHPFLGARINASNSQFISGNAAPVLYPGRLSGNSNSGPINVGLMVLDESNLSWVKLNYRYDSIGPFSSLLLHDNGTSMDGLAGDQYFGGQLTAPGDSVHLLDYYFSAKDNNNQVSQWPCSPISRPLVTAPALLVNEVMSNNDGYLVAADGSNPDWIEIYNPSPVSVNLSNFFLSDKLNQPNKGPLGNLVIPAHGHALFYANDGDTNLSQSLDFTIKSKGEPIYLFFQDSNQVDHLVDQLHAPPMTSNQTYGRKWDAFPQWTIFGDHGSANSVNSGPLTLTDTPPILGLKAYPNPNTGQFTLSNQSEWDCRVQVWNLNGQLLHTIAINSQEDLSIVSEEYPSICLLIWLDLNGHVIKHEQLIHIKSS
;
A
#
# COMPACT_ATOMS: atom_id res chain seq x y z
N MET A 1 15.61 -41.58 -5.74
CA MET A 1 14.74 -41.79 -4.60
C MET A 1 15.43 -41.25 -3.36
N ARG A 2 15.13 -40.07 -2.96
CA ARG A 2 15.37 -39.52 -1.62
C ARG A 2 14.35 -38.39 -1.44
N ASN A 3 13.19 -38.78 -0.87
CA ASN A 3 12.20 -37.84 -0.36
C ASN A 3 12.84 -37.05 0.79
N ARG A 4 13.08 -35.76 0.60
CA ARG A 4 13.27 -34.84 1.70
C ARG A 4 11.88 -34.30 2.02
N LEU A 5 11.29 -34.78 3.09
CA LEU A 5 10.18 -34.13 3.80
C LEU A 5 10.67 -32.77 4.23
N PHE A 6 10.15 -31.72 3.61
CA PHE A 6 10.15 -30.39 4.21
C PHE A 6 9.07 -30.40 5.30
N ALA A 7 9.50 -30.32 6.55
CA ALA A 7 8.60 -30.05 7.66
C ALA A 7 8.16 -28.57 7.51
N LEU A 8 6.95 -28.36 6.98
CA LEU A 8 6.29 -27.07 6.93
C LEU A 8 5.88 -26.72 8.36
N LEU A 9 6.61 -25.85 9.02
CA LEU A 9 6.09 -25.07 10.15
C LEU A 9 5.13 -24.07 9.55
N LEU A 10 3.82 -24.38 9.62
CA LEU A 10 2.73 -23.45 9.35
C LEU A 10 2.72 -22.35 10.43
N LEU A 11 3.54 -21.35 10.25
CA LEU A 11 3.32 -20.03 10.85
C LEU A 11 2.36 -19.30 9.93
N THR A 12 1.09 -19.20 10.33
CA THR A 12 0.11 -18.30 9.71
C THR A 12 0.42 -16.87 10.12
N SER A 13 1.51 -16.31 9.62
CA SER A 13 1.75 -14.88 9.65
C SER A 13 1.06 -14.28 8.44
N LEU A 14 0.06 -13.46 8.66
CA LEU A 14 -0.49 -12.57 7.63
C LEU A 14 0.59 -11.55 7.30
N TRP A 15 1.07 -11.61 6.06
CA TRP A 15 2.20 -10.87 5.55
C TRP A 15 1.81 -9.41 5.31
N VAL A 16 2.30 -8.51 6.15
CA VAL A 16 2.38 -7.09 5.79
C VAL A 16 3.70 -6.91 5.06
N PHE A 17 3.65 -6.86 3.74
CA PHE A 17 4.81 -6.53 2.93
C PHE A 17 5.19 -5.08 3.16
N ALA A 18 6.41 -4.84 3.56
CA ALA A 18 6.89 -3.51 3.82
C ALA A 18 7.32 -2.79 2.56
N GLN A 19 6.42 -2.13 2.02
CA GLN A 19 6.63 -0.76 1.60
C GLN A 19 6.00 0.11 2.69
N PRO A 20 6.56 1.25 3.02
CA PRO A 20 5.87 2.22 3.85
C PRO A 20 4.82 2.94 3.01
N THR A 21 3.88 2.20 2.51
CA THR A 21 2.75 2.70 1.77
C THR A 21 1.54 2.50 2.65
N SER A 22 0.97 3.60 3.11
CA SER A 22 -0.35 3.54 3.68
C SER A 22 -1.31 3.15 2.57
N PHE A 23 -2.03 2.02 2.71
CA PHE A 23 -3.15 1.74 1.83
C PHE A 23 -4.33 2.59 2.30
N PRO A 24 -4.84 3.50 1.45
CA PRO A 24 -6.05 4.23 1.82
C PRO A 24 -7.17 3.21 1.99
N PRO A 25 -8.02 3.35 3.02
CA PRO A 25 -9.16 2.47 3.21
C PRO A 25 -10.02 2.49 1.94
N ARG A 26 -10.70 1.39 1.66
CA ARG A 26 -11.76 1.36 0.66
C ARG A 26 -12.92 2.17 1.22
N ASP A 27 -12.90 3.48 0.94
CA ASP A 27 -14.00 4.37 1.25
C ASP A 27 -15.28 3.94 0.49
N ASP A 28 -16.40 4.58 0.79
CA ASP A 28 -17.69 4.25 0.19
C ASP A 28 -17.70 4.27 -1.33
N VAL A 29 -16.77 4.99 -1.96
CA VAL A 29 -16.60 5.07 -3.43
C VAL A 29 -16.10 3.74 -4.01
N TYR A 30 -15.16 3.08 -3.31
CA TYR A 30 -14.49 1.86 -3.78
C TYR A 30 -14.88 0.62 -2.96
N TYR A 31 -15.78 0.75 -1.99
CA TYR A 31 -16.28 -0.38 -1.23
C TYR A 31 -17.01 -1.38 -2.14
N ASP A 32 -16.70 -2.66 -2.01
CA ASP A 32 -17.12 -3.69 -2.98
C ASP A 32 -18.08 -4.75 -2.40
N ALA A 33 -18.67 -4.52 -1.21
CA ALA A 33 -19.71 -5.41 -0.69
C ALA A 33 -21.02 -5.33 -1.49
N SER A 34 -21.21 -4.27 -2.28
CA SER A 34 -22.35 -4.11 -3.18
C SER A 34 -21.89 -3.63 -4.57
N VAL A 35 -22.80 -3.59 -5.54
CA VAL A 35 -22.53 -3.01 -6.86
C VAL A 35 -23.33 -1.70 -6.99
N PRO A 36 -22.74 -0.55 -6.64
CA PRO A 36 -23.42 0.74 -6.66
C PRO A 36 -23.80 1.16 -8.06
N ARG A 37 -24.65 2.19 -8.15
CA ARG A 37 -25.16 2.76 -9.38
C ARG A 37 -24.57 4.15 -9.59
N ILE A 38 -24.11 4.41 -10.81
CA ILE A 38 -23.71 5.74 -11.30
C ILE A 38 -24.68 6.14 -12.42
N ASP A 39 -25.29 7.30 -12.27
CA ASP A 39 -26.12 7.94 -13.30
C ASP A 39 -25.41 9.16 -13.86
N ILE A 40 -25.33 9.24 -15.18
CA ILE A 40 -24.79 10.38 -15.93
C ILE A 40 -25.94 10.99 -16.74
N SER A 41 -26.24 12.25 -16.48
CA SER A 41 -27.16 13.03 -17.29
C SER A 41 -26.39 13.93 -18.24
N ILE A 42 -26.47 13.68 -19.53
CA ILE A 42 -25.75 14.39 -20.60
C ILE A 42 -26.72 14.86 -21.68
N ARG A 43 -26.47 16.04 -22.25
CA ARG A 43 -27.25 16.52 -23.40
C ARG A 43 -27.10 15.55 -24.57
N GLN A 44 -28.20 15.27 -25.30
CA GLN A 44 -28.16 14.29 -26.39
C GLN A 44 -27.15 14.67 -27.48
N SER A 45 -27.06 15.94 -27.87
CA SER A 45 -26.05 16.41 -28.85
C SER A 45 -24.61 16.21 -28.39
N SER A 46 -24.34 16.31 -27.08
CA SER A 46 -23.03 16.04 -26.50
C SER A 46 -22.73 14.53 -26.50
N LEU A 47 -23.73 13.71 -26.20
CA LEU A 47 -23.62 12.26 -26.26
C LEU A 47 -23.33 11.78 -27.69
N ASP A 48 -24.07 12.34 -28.68
CA ASP A 48 -23.87 12.03 -30.10
C ASP A 48 -22.46 12.41 -30.55
N SER A 49 -21.95 13.57 -30.13
CA SER A 49 -20.57 14.00 -30.39
C SER A 49 -19.54 13.10 -29.73
N LEU A 50 -19.77 12.70 -28.48
CA LEU A 50 -18.91 11.79 -27.74
C LEU A 50 -18.77 10.44 -28.46
N MET A 51 -19.87 9.92 -29.03
CA MET A 51 -19.90 8.64 -29.75
C MET A 51 -19.38 8.74 -31.18
N LEU A 52 -19.47 9.91 -31.79
CA LEU A 52 -18.98 10.15 -33.15
C LEU A 52 -17.46 10.38 -33.19
N TYR A 53 -16.95 11.17 -32.26
CA TYR A 53 -15.52 11.55 -32.20
C TYR A 53 -14.77 10.75 -31.13
N VAL A 54 -14.71 9.42 -31.29
CA VAL A 54 -14.22 8.48 -30.28
C VAL A 54 -12.76 8.72 -29.86
N THR A 55 -11.95 9.35 -30.68
CA THR A 55 -10.54 9.69 -30.38
C THR A 55 -10.37 11.02 -29.64
N SER A 56 -11.46 11.81 -29.52
CA SER A 56 -11.42 13.12 -28.89
C SER A 56 -11.28 13.01 -27.36
N ASP A 57 -10.45 13.87 -26.78
CA ASP A 57 -10.29 14.03 -25.34
C ASP A 57 -11.14 15.17 -24.76
N VAL A 58 -12.03 15.76 -25.56
CA VAL A 58 -12.97 16.81 -25.12
C VAL A 58 -13.88 16.23 -24.03
N GLU A 59 -13.94 16.91 -22.90
CA GLU A 59 -14.85 16.60 -21.80
C GLU A 59 -16.16 17.38 -21.96
N PHE A 60 -17.28 16.69 -21.79
CA PHE A 60 -18.62 17.26 -21.83
C PHE A 60 -19.15 17.49 -20.43
N ASP A 61 -19.83 18.61 -20.22
CA ASP A 61 -20.47 18.98 -18.95
C ASP A 61 -21.70 18.09 -18.71
N VAL A 62 -21.72 17.40 -17.58
CA VAL A 62 -22.76 16.44 -17.17
C VAL A 62 -23.14 16.62 -15.71
N ASP A 63 -24.33 16.08 -15.35
CA ASP A 63 -24.69 15.83 -13.96
C ASP A 63 -24.38 14.37 -13.62
N PHE A 64 -23.85 14.17 -12.43
CA PHE A 64 -23.43 12.89 -11.87
C PHE A 64 -24.26 12.58 -10.62
N VAL A 65 -24.75 11.35 -10.51
CA VAL A 65 -25.39 10.84 -9.29
C VAL A 65 -24.82 9.47 -8.96
N PHE A 66 -24.47 9.27 -7.68
CA PHE A 66 -24.04 7.98 -7.14
C PHE A 66 -25.07 7.48 -6.12
N THR A 67 -25.40 6.19 -6.21
CA THR A 67 -26.33 5.52 -5.27
C THR A 67 -25.77 4.14 -4.90
N GLY A 68 -25.45 3.94 -3.65
CA GLY A 68 -24.94 2.68 -3.12
C GLY A 68 -24.02 2.87 -1.92
N ASN A 69 -23.69 1.82 -1.21
CA ASN A 69 -22.78 1.82 -0.07
C ASN A 69 -23.15 2.84 1.03
N GLY A 70 -24.46 3.07 1.25
CA GLY A 70 -24.93 4.07 2.20
C GLY A 70 -24.99 5.51 1.67
N ILE A 71 -24.45 5.79 0.46
CA ILE A 71 -24.44 7.12 -0.13
C ILE A 71 -25.56 7.27 -1.15
N VAL A 72 -26.22 8.42 -1.14
CA VAL A 72 -26.98 8.98 -2.25
C VAL A 72 -26.53 10.42 -2.43
N ASP A 73 -25.69 10.66 -3.41
CA ASP A 73 -25.04 11.95 -3.59
C ASP A 73 -24.99 12.35 -5.07
N SER A 74 -24.99 13.65 -5.33
CA SER A 74 -25.02 14.19 -6.70
C SER A 74 -24.07 15.38 -6.86
N MET A 75 -23.57 15.54 -8.08
CA MET A 75 -22.71 16.65 -8.44
C MET A 75 -22.97 17.11 -9.87
N SER A 76 -23.08 18.43 -10.06
CA SER A 76 -23.20 19.06 -11.38
C SER A 76 -21.85 19.61 -11.83
N ARG A 77 -21.76 19.99 -13.11
CA ARG A 77 -20.54 20.55 -13.72
C ARG A 77 -19.38 19.57 -13.72
N VAL A 78 -19.67 18.30 -14.00
CA VAL A 78 -18.70 17.20 -14.03
C VAL A 78 -18.26 16.93 -15.47
N GLY A 79 -16.96 16.76 -15.71
CA GLY A 79 -16.41 16.37 -16.99
C GLY A 79 -16.64 14.89 -17.30
N PHE A 80 -17.14 14.60 -18.49
CA PHE A 80 -17.38 13.24 -18.95
C PHE A 80 -16.83 13.03 -20.36
N ARG A 81 -15.99 12.00 -20.56
CA ARG A 81 -15.43 11.65 -21.86
C ARG A 81 -15.11 10.17 -22.01
N LEU A 82 -14.83 9.73 -23.24
CA LEU A 82 -14.24 8.42 -23.46
C LEU A 82 -12.79 8.38 -22.95
N ARG A 83 -12.36 7.18 -22.52
CA ARG A 83 -10.97 6.92 -22.13
C ARG A 83 -10.44 5.64 -22.80
N GLY A 84 -9.13 5.44 -22.64
CA GLY A 84 -8.42 4.28 -23.20
C GLY A 84 -7.77 4.61 -24.55
N ASN A 85 -7.21 3.61 -25.16
CA ASN A 85 -6.61 3.64 -26.50
C ASN A 85 -7.46 2.76 -27.45
N THR A 86 -7.22 1.45 -27.48
CA THR A 86 -7.98 0.48 -28.30
C THR A 86 -9.44 0.37 -27.84
N SER A 87 -9.71 0.44 -26.53
CA SER A 87 -11.04 0.40 -25.94
C SER A 87 -12.00 1.53 -26.39
N ARG A 88 -11.47 2.61 -26.98
CA ARG A 88 -12.30 3.67 -27.58
C ARG A 88 -13.09 3.18 -28.80
N TYR A 89 -12.59 2.16 -29.49
CA TYR A 89 -13.26 1.55 -30.66
C TYR A 89 -14.18 0.38 -30.27
N ALA A 90 -14.05 -0.12 -29.05
CA ALA A 90 -14.88 -1.21 -28.55
C ALA A 90 -16.38 -0.83 -28.54
N GLN A 91 -17.27 -1.81 -28.64
CA GLN A 91 -18.72 -1.58 -28.48
C GLN A 91 -19.01 -1.10 -27.06
N LYS A 92 -18.43 -1.74 -26.06
CA LYS A 92 -18.52 -1.31 -24.67
C LYS A 92 -17.40 -0.30 -24.37
N LYS A 93 -17.75 0.96 -24.46
CA LYS A 93 -16.84 2.09 -24.23
C LYS A 93 -16.39 2.16 -22.78
N SER A 94 -15.15 2.58 -22.54
CA SER A 94 -14.68 3.02 -21.23
C SER A 94 -14.79 4.52 -21.08
N TYR A 95 -15.11 5.01 -19.87
CA TYR A 95 -15.36 6.43 -19.60
C TYR A 95 -14.47 6.97 -18.49
N LYS A 96 -14.23 8.27 -18.53
CA LYS A 96 -13.62 9.05 -17.47
C LYS A 96 -14.66 10.04 -16.94
N VAL A 97 -14.80 10.11 -15.64
CA VAL A 97 -15.54 11.14 -14.91
C VAL A 97 -14.52 12.05 -14.25
N ALA A 98 -14.60 13.36 -14.42
CA ALA A 98 -13.65 14.33 -13.87
C ALA A 98 -14.40 15.45 -13.14
N PHE A 99 -14.33 15.43 -11.81
CA PHE A 99 -15.11 16.34 -10.98
C PHE A 99 -14.61 17.78 -11.00
N ASN A 100 -13.34 18.00 -11.31
CA ASN A 100 -12.69 19.30 -11.32
C ASN A 100 -12.54 19.96 -12.70
N SER A 101 -13.18 19.43 -13.75
CA SER A 101 -12.99 19.93 -15.13
C SER A 101 -13.63 21.28 -15.40
N PHE A 102 -14.82 21.50 -14.87
CA PHE A 102 -15.57 22.74 -15.09
C PHE A 102 -15.64 23.64 -13.85
N THR A 103 -15.22 23.12 -12.70
CA THR A 103 -15.15 23.88 -11.45
C THR A 103 -13.82 23.53 -10.77
N GLY A 104 -12.91 24.50 -10.72
CA GLY A 104 -11.59 24.31 -10.13
C GLY A 104 -11.68 23.88 -8.67
N GLY A 105 -10.90 22.87 -8.29
CA GLY A 105 -10.83 22.35 -6.92
C GLY A 105 -11.99 21.44 -6.50
N GLN A 106 -13.01 21.24 -7.36
CA GLN A 106 -14.16 20.39 -7.04
C GLN A 106 -13.72 18.92 -6.91
N ARG A 107 -14.25 18.26 -5.88
CA ARG A 107 -14.01 16.82 -5.57
C ARG A 107 -15.33 16.19 -5.15
N TRP A 108 -15.50 14.93 -5.50
CA TRP A 108 -16.62 14.13 -5.03
C TRP A 108 -16.08 13.07 -4.07
N GLN A 109 -16.55 13.06 -2.81
CA GLN A 109 -16.06 12.16 -1.76
C GLN A 109 -14.51 12.11 -1.72
N GLY A 110 -13.86 13.27 -1.78
CA GLY A 110 -12.40 13.40 -1.81
C GLY A 110 -11.71 13.00 -3.12
N VAL A 111 -12.45 12.53 -4.14
CA VAL A 111 -11.90 12.02 -5.40
C VAL A 111 -12.00 13.07 -6.52
N LYS A 112 -10.93 13.27 -7.29
CA LYS A 112 -10.92 14.15 -8.47
C LYS A 112 -11.49 13.49 -9.72
N LYS A 113 -11.27 12.19 -9.91
CA LYS A 113 -11.57 11.46 -11.14
C LYS A 113 -11.94 10.02 -10.86
N LEU A 114 -12.88 9.47 -11.64
CA LEU A 114 -13.18 8.03 -11.71
C LEU A 114 -12.84 7.50 -13.10
N ASN A 115 -12.37 6.26 -13.17
CA ASN A 115 -12.17 5.52 -14.41
C ASN A 115 -13.16 4.36 -14.45
N LEU A 116 -14.11 4.44 -15.36
CA LEU A 116 -15.12 3.40 -15.59
C LEU A 116 -14.68 2.54 -16.76
N ASN A 117 -14.02 1.42 -16.48
CA ASN A 117 -13.49 0.51 -17.50
C ASN A 117 -14.56 -0.47 -17.95
N GLY A 118 -14.74 -0.60 -19.26
CA GLY A 118 -15.75 -1.48 -19.86
C GLY A 118 -15.36 -2.96 -19.87
N GLU A 119 -14.10 -3.29 -19.58
CA GLU A 119 -13.56 -4.68 -19.57
C GLU A 119 -13.88 -5.44 -20.85
N HIS A 120 -13.77 -4.78 -22.02
CA HIS A 120 -14.27 -5.27 -23.31
C HIS A 120 -13.59 -6.55 -23.82
N ASN A 121 -12.37 -6.84 -23.38
CA ASN A 121 -11.57 -8.03 -23.73
C ASN A 121 -11.64 -9.13 -22.66
N ASP A 122 -12.31 -8.89 -21.53
CA ASP A 122 -12.42 -9.87 -20.43
C ASP A 122 -13.85 -10.39 -20.25
N PRO A 123 -14.15 -11.64 -20.64
CA PRO A 123 -15.48 -12.22 -20.43
C PRO A 123 -15.83 -12.42 -18.95
N SER A 124 -14.85 -12.44 -18.03
CA SER A 124 -15.13 -12.52 -16.59
C SER A 124 -15.48 -11.16 -15.98
N MET A 125 -15.21 -10.05 -16.66
CA MET A 125 -15.33 -8.68 -16.12
C MET A 125 -14.53 -8.45 -14.83
N SER A 126 -13.54 -9.29 -14.51
CA SER A 126 -12.96 -9.35 -13.16
C SER A 126 -11.43 -9.47 -13.11
N ARG A 127 -10.75 -9.73 -14.23
CA ARG A 127 -9.30 -9.95 -14.24
C ARG A 127 -8.52 -8.76 -13.69
N ALA A 128 -8.82 -7.56 -14.15
CA ALA A 128 -8.21 -6.35 -13.62
C ALA A 128 -8.47 -6.19 -12.12
N ARG A 129 -9.73 -6.37 -11.66
CA ARG A 129 -10.08 -6.24 -10.24
C ARG A 129 -9.36 -7.27 -9.36
N LEU A 130 -9.26 -8.53 -9.83
CA LEU A 130 -8.55 -9.59 -9.11
C LEU A 130 -7.05 -9.30 -9.04
N SER A 131 -6.45 -8.84 -10.13
CA SER A 131 -5.03 -8.49 -10.19
C SER A 131 -4.69 -7.34 -9.25
N TRP A 132 -5.50 -6.27 -9.21
CA TRP A 132 -5.34 -5.18 -8.25
C TRP A 132 -5.49 -5.66 -6.80
N GLY A 133 -6.41 -6.61 -6.53
CA GLY A 133 -6.56 -7.20 -5.21
C GLY A 133 -5.36 -8.03 -4.76
N ILE A 134 -4.71 -8.77 -5.67
CA ILE A 134 -3.47 -9.50 -5.36
C ILE A 134 -2.36 -8.49 -5.04
N LEU A 135 -2.22 -7.42 -5.84
CA LEU A 135 -1.20 -6.38 -5.64
C LEU A 135 -1.37 -5.68 -4.28
N GLU A 136 -2.61 -5.36 -3.90
CA GLU A 136 -2.95 -4.80 -2.58
C GLU A 136 -2.58 -5.76 -1.45
N ASN A 137 -2.93 -7.05 -1.58
CA ASN A 137 -2.67 -8.06 -0.55
C ASN A 137 -1.17 -8.32 -0.30
N ILE A 138 -0.32 -8.11 -1.31
CA ILE A 138 1.13 -8.21 -1.15
C ILE A 138 1.78 -6.90 -0.72
N GLY A 139 1.00 -5.89 -0.33
CA GLY A 139 1.49 -4.65 0.23
C GLY A 139 2.10 -3.66 -0.75
N LEU A 140 1.98 -3.87 -2.07
CA LEU A 140 2.45 -2.93 -3.08
C LEU A 140 1.41 -1.84 -3.40
N PRO A 141 1.82 -0.64 -3.83
CA PRO A 141 0.91 0.42 -4.22
C PRO A 141 -0.10 -0.06 -5.28
N ALA A 142 -1.34 -0.24 -4.88
CA ALA A 142 -2.42 -0.75 -5.74
C ALA A 142 -3.55 0.27 -5.89
N ALA A 143 -4.17 0.34 -7.07
CA ALA A 143 -5.38 1.12 -7.25
C ALA A 143 -6.57 0.43 -6.57
N ARG A 144 -7.39 1.20 -5.85
CA ARG A 144 -8.66 0.72 -5.31
C ARG A 144 -9.62 0.47 -6.48
N VAL A 145 -10.33 -0.65 -6.47
CA VAL A 145 -11.23 -1.05 -7.56
C VAL A 145 -12.48 -1.72 -7.00
N ASN A 146 -13.65 -1.29 -7.49
CA ASN A 146 -14.91 -2.00 -7.32
C ASN A 146 -15.68 -2.05 -8.65
N HIS A 147 -16.84 -2.73 -8.66
CA HIS A 147 -17.72 -2.73 -9.81
C HIS A 147 -18.91 -1.79 -9.59
N VAL A 148 -19.34 -1.12 -10.65
CA VAL A 148 -20.48 -0.20 -10.64
C VAL A 148 -21.40 -0.45 -11.84
N ARG A 149 -22.69 -0.11 -11.69
CA ARG A 149 -23.67 -0.09 -12.76
C ARG A 149 -23.73 1.30 -13.35
N LEU A 150 -23.43 1.44 -14.63
CA LEU A 150 -23.49 2.75 -15.31
C LEU A 150 -24.82 2.93 -16.02
N TYR A 151 -25.44 4.09 -15.80
CA TYR A 151 -26.60 4.58 -16.54
C TYR A 151 -26.27 5.90 -17.21
N ILE A 152 -26.64 6.07 -18.46
CA ILE A 152 -26.51 7.34 -19.18
C ILE A 152 -27.91 7.73 -19.67
N ASN A 153 -28.39 8.93 -19.29
CA ASN A 153 -29.73 9.42 -19.56
C ASN A 153 -30.81 8.39 -19.16
N GLY A 154 -30.66 7.75 -18.00
CA GLY A 154 -31.56 6.72 -17.47
C GLY A 154 -31.47 5.36 -18.13
N VAL A 155 -30.63 5.19 -19.17
CA VAL A 155 -30.44 3.92 -19.90
C VAL A 155 -29.27 3.17 -19.32
N TYR A 156 -29.48 1.93 -18.87
CA TYR A 156 -28.42 1.04 -18.39
C TYR A 156 -27.38 0.79 -19.50
N LYS A 157 -26.10 1.02 -19.20
CA LYS A 157 -24.96 0.82 -20.12
C LYS A 157 -24.12 -0.40 -19.77
N GLY A 158 -24.39 -1.03 -18.64
CA GLY A 158 -23.74 -2.25 -18.22
C GLY A 158 -22.96 -2.13 -16.92
N LEU A 159 -22.24 -3.20 -16.62
CA LEU A 159 -21.33 -3.33 -15.48
C LEU A 159 -19.95 -2.78 -15.86
N TYR A 160 -19.34 -1.97 -14.99
CA TYR A 160 -18.04 -1.34 -15.22
C TYR A 160 -17.11 -1.58 -14.02
N ALA A 161 -15.83 -1.78 -14.28
CA ALA A 161 -14.81 -1.69 -13.23
C ALA A 161 -14.51 -0.20 -12.97
N ASN A 162 -14.79 0.27 -11.74
CA ASN A 162 -14.46 1.61 -11.28
C ASN A 162 -13.07 1.56 -10.64
N THR A 163 -12.07 1.97 -11.42
CA THR A 163 -10.65 1.89 -11.02
C THR A 163 -10.12 3.25 -10.62
N GLU A 164 -9.48 3.34 -9.46
CA GLU A 164 -8.85 4.57 -8.97
C GLU A 164 -7.89 5.16 -10.00
N HIS A 165 -7.91 6.47 -10.14
CA HIS A 165 -7.05 7.17 -11.09
C HIS A 165 -5.67 7.41 -10.47
N ILE A 166 -4.60 6.95 -11.13
CA ILE A 166 -3.22 7.19 -10.70
C ILE A 166 -2.84 8.63 -11.05
N ASN A 167 -2.71 9.49 -10.05
CA ASN A 167 -2.40 10.92 -10.11
C ASN A 167 -1.73 11.38 -8.81
N ASP A 168 -1.68 12.69 -8.55
CA ASP A 168 -1.19 13.29 -7.32
C ASP A 168 -1.89 12.74 -6.07
N ASP A 169 -3.22 12.60 -6.06
CA ASP A 169 -3.97 12.02 -4.93
C ASP A 169 -3.60 10.55 -4.65
N TYR A 170 -3.28 9.80 -5.71
CA TYR A 170 -2.87 8.40 -5.57
C TYR A 170 -1.52 8.27 -4.88
N VAL A 171 -0.52 9.04 -5.33
CA VAL A 171 0.83 9.00 -4.74
C VAL A 171 0.83 9.58 -3.33
N GLU A 172 0.09 10.66 -3.08
CA GLU A 172 -0.05 11.28 -1.77
C GLU A 172 -0.62 10.32 -0.71
N LYS A 173 -1.52 9.42 -1.10
CA LYS A 173 -2.12 8.42 -0.19
C LYS A 173 -1.25 7.19 0.05
N ARG A 174 -0.20 6.99 -0.72
CA ARG A 174 0.63 5.77 -0.68
C ARG A 174 2.10 6.01 -0.41
N PHE A 175 2.53 7.24 -0.59
CA PHE A 175 3.89 7.69 -0.30
C PHE A 175 3.81 8.90 0.63
N ASP A 176 4.85 9.17 1.39
CA ASP A 176 4.87 10.26 2.38
C ASP A 176 4.98 11.64 1.71
N GLY A 177 4.18 11.89 0.67
CA GLY A 177 4.09 13.16 -0.02
C GLY A 177 3.75 13.06 -1.50
N LYS A 178 3.36 14.20 -2.08
CA LYS A 178 3.03 14.35 -3.51
C LYS A 178 3.99 15.27 -4.27
N ALA A 179 5.04 15.72 -3.62
CA ALA A 179 5.96 16.71 -4.21
C ALA A 179 6.81 16.13 -5.35
N GLY A 180 6.87 14.80 -5.47
CA GLY A 180 7.64 14.12 -6.50
C GLY A 180 6.97 14.13 -7.87
N ASN A 181 7.78 13.90 -8.89
CA ASN A 181 7.34 13.79 -10.27
C ASN A 181 6.78 12.39 -10.55
N LEU A 182 5.54 12.33 -11.01
CA LEU A 182 4.87 11.10 -11.44
C LEU A 182 4.83 11.04 -12.97
N TYR A 183 5.50 10.05 -13.54
CA TYR A 183 5.53 9.83 -14.99
C TYR A 183 4.65 8.65 -15.37
N LYS A 184 3.66 8.88 -16.24
CA LYS A 184 2.94 7.80 -16.93
C LYS A 184 3.77 7.34 -18.12
N CYS A 185 4.20 6.09 -18.08
CA CYS A 185 5.07 5.49 -19.10
C CYS A 185 4.22 4.68 -20.09
N LEU A 186 4.20 5.14 -21.33
CA LEU A 186 3.38 4.62 -22.40
C LEU A 186 4.25 4.05 -23.52
N TRP A 187 3.71 3.14 -24.29
CA TRP A 187 4.42 2.56 -25.42
C TRP A 187 5.00 3.65 -26.36
N PRO A 188 6.26 3.59 -26.74
CA PRO A 188 7.33 2.62 -26.43
C PRO A 188 8.29 3.09 -25.30
N ALA A 189 7.87 3.01 -24.03
CA ALA A 189 8.67 3.44 -22.87
C ALA A 189 9.79 2.43 -22.53
N THR A 190 10.90 2.47 -23.29
CA THR A 190 11.99 1.49 -23.21
C THR A 190 12.93 1.69 -22.03
N LEU A 191 13.00 2.88 -21.44
CA LEU A 191 14.03 3.33 -20.48
C LEU A 191 15.46 3.24 -21.05
N SER A 192 15.61 3.29 -22.36
CA SER A 192 16.92 3.33 -23.03
C SER A 192 17.53 4.72 -22.92
N TYR A 193 18.85 4.78 -22.76
CA TYR A 193 19.60 6.04 -22.72
C TYR A 193 19.44 6.84 -24.00
N ARG A 194 19.09 8.11 -23.88
CA ARG A 194 18.91 9.05 -25.00
C ARG A 194 19.76 10.30 -24.88
N GLY A 195 20.29 10.56 -23.69
CA GLY A 195 21.09 11.73 -23.35
C GLY A 195 21.07 11.97 -21.83
N SER A 196 21.90 12.88 -21.36
CA SER A 196 22.08 13.16 -19.93
C SER A 196 21.16 14.25 -19.39
N THR A 197 20.31 14.84 -20.23
CA THR A 197 19.43 15.94 -19.83
C THR A 197 17.96 15.53 -19.80
N GLY A 198 17.17 16.16 -18.93
CA GLY A 198 15.73 15.94 -18.89
C GLY A 198 15.02 16.16 -20.23
N ASN A 199 15.52 17.07 -21.07
CA ASN A 199 14.94 17.35 -22.38
C ASN A 199 15.01 16.15 -23.34
N ASP A 200 15.99 15.25 -23.19
CA ASP A 200 16.16 14.07 -24.03
C ASP A 200 15.00 13.06 -23.85
N TYR A 201 14.26 13.19 -22.75
CA TYR A 201 13.15 12.29 -22.39
C TYR A 201 11.74 12.91 -22.59
N LYS A 202 11.68 14.14 -23.11
CA LYS A 202 10.42 14.82 -23.51
C LYS A 202 9.94 14.47 -24.91
N HIS A 203 10.46 13.38 -25.49
CA HIS A 203 10.13 12.97 -26.85
C HIS A 203 8.69 12.47 -26.96
N MET A 204 8.15 12.66 -28.16
CA MET A 204 6.77 12.31 -28.49
C MET A 204 6.72 11.03 -29.32
N ASP A 205 5.69 10.23 -29.11
CA ASP A 205 5.24 9.17 -30.01
C ASP A 205 3.74 9.28 -30.21
N ASN A 206 3.27 9.16 -31.45
CA ASN A 206 1.85 9.25 -31.79
C ASN A 206 1.12 10.47 -31.18
N GLY A 207 1.80 11.63 -31.11
CA GLY A 207 1.22 12.89 -30.63
C GLY A 207 1.15 13.05 -29.13
N ARG A 208 1.76 12.14 -28.33
CA ARG A 208 1.86 12.23 -26.86
C ARG A 208 3.30 11.96 -26.38
N ARG A 209 3.63 12.45 -25.19
CA ARG A 209 4.91 12.12 -24.54
C ARG A 209 4.94 10.64 -24.16
N VAL A 210 6.08 9.98 -24.40
CA VAL A 210 6.31 8.58 -23.99
C VAL A 210 6.36 8.47 -22.46
N TYR A 211 7.01 9.45 -21.83
CA TYR A 211 7.02 9.64 -20.37
C TYR A 211 6.18 10.89 -20.07
N GLU A 212 4.91 10.71 -19.78
CA GLU A 212 3.96 11.81 -19.59
C GLU A 212 3.92 12.21 -18.11
N LEU A 213 4.36 13.42 -17.79
CA LEU A 213 4.33 13.98 -16.43
C LEU A 213 2.87 14.17 -15.97
N LYS A 214 2.54 13.77 -14.74
CA LYS A 214 1.19 13.79 -14.14
C LYS A 214 1.10 14.58 -12.85
N THR A 215 2.25 15.01 -12.32
CA THR A 215 2.40 15.98 -11.22
C THR A 215 3.41 17.01 -11.66
N ASN A 216 3.44 18.17 -11.04
CA ASN A 216 4.42 19.25 -11.34
C ASN A 216 4.54 19.57 -12.85
N GLU A 217 3.40 19.52 -13.55
CA GLU A 217 3.36 19.68 -15.02
C GLU A 217 3.86 21.05 -15.47
N ASP A 218 3.71 22.08 -14.62
CA ASP A 218 4.17 23.45 -14.88
C ASP A 218 5.71 23.57 -14.81
N ASP A 219 6.36 22.81 -13.93
CA ASP A 219 7.83 22.80 -13.80
C ASP A 219 8.47 22.02 -14.95
N ASP A 220 7.75 21.05 -15.49
CA ASP A 220 8.16 20.21 -16.63
C ASP A 220 9.60 19.69 -16.51
N ASP A 221 10.01 19.32 -15.26
CA ASP A 221 11.34 18.83 -14.95
C ASP A 221 11.42 17.31 -15.11
N TYR A 222 12.41 16.85 -15.87
CA TYR A 222 12.72 15.44 -16.13
C TYR A 222 14.14 15.07 -15.70
N SER A 223 14.78 15.91 -14.88
CA SER A 223 16.20 15.71 -14.49
C SER A 223 16.37 14.40 -13.69
N GLY A 224 15.45 14.10 -12.76
CA GLY A 224 15.48 12.85 -11.99
C GLY A 224 15.27 11.61 -12.86
N LEU A 225 14.34 11.66 -13.82
CA LEU A 225 14.17 10.57 -14.79
C LEU A 225 15.41 10.36 -15.65
N ALA A 226 16.05 11.45 -16.12
CA ALA A 226 17.29 11.40 -16.89
C ALA A 226 18.43 10.76 -16.08
N HIS A 227 18.57 11.16 -14.81
CA HIS A 227 19.58 10.61 -13.91
C HIS A 227 19.36 9.10 -13.65
N PHE A 228 18.13 8.70 -13.34
CA PHE A 228 17.80 7.27 -13.19
C PHE A 228 18.15 6.46 -14.46
N ILE A 229 17.77 6.96 -15.63
CA ILE A 229 18.04 6.26 -16.91
C ILE A 229 19.55 6.26 -17.22
N ASP A 230 20.27 7.30 -16.87
CA ASP A 230 21.73 7.34 -17.03
C ASP A 230 22.42 6.26 -16.18
N VAL A 231 22.12 6.22 -14.89
CA VAL A 231 22.63 5.19 -13.97
C VAL A 231 22.25 3.79 -14.46
N LEU A 232 20.98 3.59 -14.84
CA LEU A 232 20.49 2.31 -15.33
C LEU A 232 21.28 1.81 -16.55
N ASN A 233 21.65 2.67 -17.49
CA ASN A 233 22.23 2.25 -18.78
C ASN A 233 23.76 2.28 -18.80
N ASN A 234 24.39 3.26 -18.14
CA ASN A 234 25.80 3.56 -18.30
C ASN A 234 26.69 3.02 -17.17
N THR A 235 26.14 2.62 -16.03
CA THR A 235 26.90 1.95 -14.96
C THR A 235 27.31 0.55 -15.40
N THR A 236 28.53 0.12 -15.07
CA THR A 236 28.99 -1.25 -15.33
C THR A 236 28.15 -2.27 -14.54
N LEU A 237 27.99 -3.51 -15.03
CA LEU A 237 27.22 -4.52 -14.32
C LEU A 237 27.75 -4.82 -12.90
N ALA A 238 29.07 -4.69 -12.70
CA ALA A 238 29.68 -4.91 -11.39
C ALA A 238 29.31 -3.85 -10.36
N ASN A 239 29.11 -2.61 -10.78
CA ASN A 239 28.75 -1.49 -9.91
C ASN A 239 27.24 -1.23 -9.88
N LEU A 240 26.50 -1.82 -10.85
CA LEU A 240 25.08 -1.54 -11.02
C LEU A 240 24.24 -1.77 -9.77
N PRO A 241 24.44 -2.83 -8.98
CA PRO A 241 23.65 -3.00 -7.75
C PRO A 241 23.73 -1.79 -6.82
N CYS A 242 24.92 -1.30 -6.53
CA CYS A 242 25.10 -0.17 -5.63
C CYS A 242 24.59 1.15 -6.21
N GLU A 243 24.96 1.46 -7.43
CA GLU A 243 24.59 2.71 -8.08
C GLU A 243 23.08 2.79 -8.35
N LEU A 244 22.47 1.68 -8.79
CA LEU A 244 21.05 1.65 -9.10
C LEU A 244 20.20 1.68 -7.82
N GLU A 245 20.57 0.93 -6.78
CA GLU A 245 19.84 0.95 -5.51
C GLU A 245 19.95 2.29 -4.76
N SER A 246 20.85 3.20 -5.18
CA SER A 246 20.93 4.56 -4.64
C SER A 246 19.95 5.54 -5.30
N VAL A 247 19.36 5.19 -6.46
CA VAL A 247 18.44 6.06 -7.22
C VAL A 247 17.11 5.42 -7.54
N PHE A 248 16.98 4.09 -7.37
CA PHE A 248 15.81 3.33 -7.72
C PHE A 248 15.52 2.25 -6.67
N ASN A 249 14.25 2.06 -6.32
CA ASN A 249 13.84 1.01 -5.40
C ASN A 249 13.77 -0.35 -6.11
N VAL A 250 14.95 -0.98 -6.24
CA VAL A 250 15.12 -2.24 -6.98
C VAL A 250 14.27 -3.35 -6.38
N ASN A 251 14.20 -3.46 -5.05
CA ASN A 251 13.44 -4.53 -4.41
C ASN A 251 11.93 -4.37 -4.62
N SER A 252 11.41 -3.12 -4.59
CA SER A 252 10.02 -2.85 -4.98
C SER A 252 9.74 -3.25 -6.43
N TYR A 253 10.64 -2.89 -7.36
CA TYR A 253 10.50 -3.29 -8.76
C TYR A 253 10.52 -4.81 -8.94
N LEU A 254 11.44 -5.52 -8.28
CA LEU A 254 11.49 -6.99 -8.36
C LEU A 254 10.22 -7.65 -7.82
N MET A 255 9.62 -7.08 -6.77
CA MET A 255 8.33 -7.55 -6.26
C MET A 255 7.18 -7.28 -7.25
N HIS A 256 7.15 -6.08 -7.87
CA HIS A 256 6.21 -5.79 -8.97
C HIS A 256 6.39 -6.76 -10.14
N LEU A 257 7.64 -7.03 -10.55
CA LEU A 257 7.96 -7.96 -11.63
C LEU A 257 7.53 -9.40 -11.28
N ALA A 258 7.78 -9.85 -10.05
CA ALA A 258 7.32 -11.15 -9.54
C ALA A 258 5.79 -11.24 -9.56
N PHE A 259 5.09 -10.19 -9.14
CA PHE A 259 3.65 -10.07 -9.24
C PHE A 259 3.15 -10.15 -10.68
N GLU A 260 3.71 -9.33 -11.58
CA GLU A 260 3.33 -9.28 -12.99
C GLU A 260 3.55 -10.63 -13.70
N MET A 261 4.65 -11.33 -13.38
CA MET A 261 4.88 -12.70 -13.84
C MET A 261 3.85 -13.68 -13.27
N THR A 262 3.45 -13.54 -12.02
CA THR A 262 2.51 -14.42 -11.36
C THR A 262 1.11 -14.32 -11.97
N ILE A 263 0.65 -13.12 -12.29
CA ILE A 263 -0.65 -12.91 -12.94
C ILE A 263 -0.58 -13.01 -14.47
N GLY A 264 0.63 -13.16 -15.05
CA GLY A 264 0.84 -13.22 -16.49
C GLY A 264 0.60 -11.90 -17.20
N HIS A 265 0.92 -10.78 -16.56
CA HIS A 265 0.84 -9.45 -17.18
C HIS A 265 1.95 -9.28 -18.19
N TRP A 266 1.62 -9.42 -19.45
CA TRP A 266 2.59 -9.32 -20.56
C TRP A 266 2.63 -7.92 -21.19
N ASP A 267 1.56 -7.14 -21.06
CA ASP A 267 1.47 -5.76 -21.59
C ASP A 267 2.13 -4.76 -20.63
N ASN A 268 3.23 -5.14 -20.04
CA ASN A 268 3.99 -4.43 -19.03
C ASN A 268 5.30 -3.84 -19.57
N HIS A 269 6.10 -3.24 -18.70
CA HIS A 269 7.43 -2.75 -19.04
C HIS A 269 8.36 -3.84 -19.59
N ALA A 270 8.42 -5.00 -18.91
CA ALA A 270 9.42 -6.02 -19.18
C ALA A 270 9.24 -6.70 -20.54
N PHE A 271 8.02 -6.80 -21.06
CA PHE A 271 7.73 -7.46 -22.33
C PHE A 271 7.28 -6.49 -23.44
N ASN A 272 6.39 -5.53 -23.13
CA ASN A 272 5.78 -4.65 -24.15
C ASN A 272 6.08 -3.15 -23.97
N GLN A 273 6.99 -2.73 -23.09
CA GLN A 273 7.40 -1.31 -22.91
C GLN A 273 6.23 -0.38 -22.58
N ASN A 274 5.24 -0.86 -21.84
CA ASN A 274 3.96 -0.19 -21.66
C ASN A 274 3.44 -0.33 -20.23
N ASN A 275 2.38 0.41 -19.90
CA ASN A 275 1.53 0.20 -18.73
C ASN A 275 2.25 0.18 -17.38
N PHE A 276 3.07 1.20 -17.13
CA PHE A 276 3.65 1.44 -15.81
C PHE A 276 3.74 2.93 -15.52
N TYR A 277 3.96 3.25 -14.26
CA TYR A 277 4.33 4.58 -13.83
C TYR A 277 5.69 4.54 -13.13
N LEU A 278 6.37 5.67 -13.14
CA LEU A 278 7.54 5.95 -12.33
C LEU A 278 7.23 7.14 -11.44
N TYR A 279 7.58 7.06 -10.16
CA TYR A 279 7.39 8.12 -9.20
C TYR A 279 8.70 8.46 -8.50
N GLU A 280 9.12 9.71 -8.56
CA GLU A 280 10.24 10.24 -7.79
C GLU A 280 9.76 10.48 -6.37
N ASP A 281 9.97 9.53 -5.48
CA ASP A 281 9.55 9.65 -4.09
C ASP A 281 10.48 10.61 -3.33
N PRO A 282 10.01 11.78 -2.90
CA PRO A 282 10.86 12.77 -2.27
C PRO A 282 11.34 12.37 -0.87
N GLU A 283 10.64 11.46 -0.20
CA GLU A 283 11.01 11.00 1.15
C GLU A 283 12.20 10.05 1.10
N SER A 284 12.15 9.05 0.24
CA SER A 284 13.26 8.10 0.09
C SER A 284 14.36 8.60 -0.85
N GLY A 285 14.07 9.57 -1.69
CA GLY A 285 14.94 10.01 -2.79
C GLY A 285 15.08 8.98 -3.91
N LEU A 286 14.24 7.94 -3.93
CA LEU A 286 14.32 6.84 -4.88
C LEU A 286 13.19 6.92 -5.93
N MET A 287 13.50 6.58 -7.16
CA MET A 287 12.49 6.30 -8.18
C MET A 287 11.73 5.02 -7.83
N GLN A 288 10.40 5.07 -7.81
CA GLN A 288 9.50 3.96 -7.54
C GLN A 288 8.84 3.49 -8.82
N TYR A 289 8.68 2.18 -8.99
CA TYR A 289 7.93 1.57 -10.10
C TYR A 289 6.50 1.24 -9.63
N LEU A 290 5.50 1.50 -10.49
CA LEU A 290 4.10 1.18 -10.22
C LEU A 290 3.51 0.45 -11.41
N SER A 291 2.95 -0.75 -11.19
CA SER A 291 2.20 -1.49 -12.20
C SER A 291 0.91 -0.77 -12.57
N PHE A 292 0.51 -0.85 -13.84
CA PHE A 292 -0.68 -0.20 -14.35
C PHE A 292 -1.38 -1.04 -15.43
N ASP A 293 -2.70 -0.84 -15.62
CA ASP A 293 -3.55 -1.43 -16.67
C ASP A 293 -3.53 -2.96 -16.71
N LEU A 294 -4.01 -3.57 -15.62
CA LEU A 294 -3.92 -5.01 -15.35
C LEU A 294 -5.03 -5.86 -16.03
N ASP A 295 -5.60 -5.41 -17.14
CA ASP A 295 -6.67 -6.11 -17.86
C ASP A 295 -6.16 -7.28 -18.74
N ASN A 296 -4.93 -7.16 -19.26
CA ASN A 296 -4.27 -8.20 -20.07
C ASN A 296 -3.51 -9.21 -19.18
N THR A 297 -4.23 -9.91 -18.29
CA THR A 297 -3.69 -10.80 -17.27
C THR A 297 -4.49 -12.10 -17.17
N LEU A 298 -4.04 -13.03 -16.34
CA LEU A 298 -4.77 -14.24 -15.94
C LEU A 298 -5.34 -15.04 -17.12
N GLY A 299 -4.55 -15.19 -18.18
CA GLY A 299 -4.89 -15.99 -19.36
C GLY A 299 -5.38 -15.20 -20.57
N VAL A 300 -5.40 -13.86 -20.52
CA VAL A 300 -5.56 -13.03 -21.73
C VAL A 300 -4.23 -12.98 -22.48
N ASP A 301 -4.25 -13.36 -23.76
CA ASP A 301 -3.07 -13.37 -24.64
C ASP A 301 -3.42 -13.01 -26.08
N TRP A 302 -2.61 -12.14 -26.68
CA TRP A 302 -2.74 -11.71 -28.08
C TRP A 302 -1.58 -12.18 -28.95
N SER A 303 -0.60 -12.90 -28.36
CA SER A 303 0.67 -13.23 -29.00
C SER A 303 0.87 -14.74 -29.21
N SER A 304 -0.13 -15.56 -28.88
CA SER A 304 -0.05 -17.02 -28.89
C SER A 304 1.05 -17.58 -27.96
N ILE A 305 1.26 -16.91 -26.83
CA ILE A 305 2.21 -17.28 -25.80
C ILE A 305 1.45 -17.85 -24.59
N ASP A 306 1.85 -19.00 -24.10
CA ASP A 306 1.32 -19.52 -22.84
C ASP A 306 2.01 -18.85 -21.63
N TRP A 307 1.45 -17.73 -21.18
CA TRP A 307 1.97 -16.98 -20.04
C TRP A 307 1.90 -17.76 -18.72
N SER A 308 1.04 -18.76 -18.61
CA SER A 308 0.93 -19.56 -17.40
C SER A 308 2.12 -20.51 -17.19
N THR A 309 2.85 -20.85 -18.26
CA THR A 309 4.02 -21.73 -18.19
C THR A 309 5.31 -21.07 -18.64
N ARG A 310 5.25 -19.80 -19.10
CA ARG A 310 6.41 -19.05 -19.55
C ARG A 310 7.52 -19.04 -18.50
N ASN A 311 8.77 -19.24 -18.98
CA ASN A 311 9.93 -19.28 -18.11
C ASN A 311 10.19 -17.93 -17.42
N ILE A 312 10.33 -17.94 -16.08
CA ILE A 312 10.53 -16.74 -15.27
C ILE A 312 11.87 -16.06 -15.52
N HIS A 313 12.91 -16.81 -15.91
CA HIS A 313 14.24 -16.28 -16.20
C HIS A 313 14.39 -15.69 -17.60
N SER A 314 13.40 -15.90 -18.48
CA SER A 314 13.31 -15.33 -19.83
C SER A 314 11.93 -14.76 -20.12
N TRP A 315 11.34 -14.15 -19.13
CA TRP A 315 9.98 -13.59 -19.21
C TRP A 315 9.89 -12.42 -20.17
N GLY A 316 10.76 -11.43 -19.98
CA GLY A 316 10.74 -10.18 -20.69
C GLY A 316 11.52 -10.20 -22.00
N ASN A 317 11.66 -9.03 -22.60
CA ASN A 317 12.44 -8.81 -23.80
C ASN A 317 13.86 -8.35 -23.43
N SER A 318 14.87 -9.01 -24.01
CA SER A 318 16.29 -8.72 -23.73
C SER A 318 16.77 -7.34 -24.21
N ASN A 319 15.93 -6.60 -24.94
CA ASN A 319 16.27 -5.28 -25.43
C ASN A 319 15.84 -4.13 -24.48
N TYR A 320 15.21 -4.44 -23.35
CA TYR A 320 14.72 -3.42 -22.41
C TYR A 320 15.65 -3.31 -21.20
N PRO A 321 16.35 -2.16 -21.04
CA PRO A 321 17.48 -2.04 -20.12
C PRO A 321 17.14 -2.42 -18.68
N LEU A 322 16.02 -1.97 -18.12
CA LEU A 322 15.67 -2.26 -16.73
C LEU A 322 15.55 -3.77 -16.50
N TYR A 323 14.74 -4.48 -17.31
CA TYR A 323 14.61 -5.92 -17.20
C TYR A 323 15.92 -6.65 -17.50
N GLN A 324 16.55 -6.34 -18.64
CA GLN A 324 17.74 -7.03 -19.12
C GLN A 324 18.91 -6.93 -18.13
N ARG A 325 19.18 -5.71 -17.64
CA ARG A 325 20.35 -5.47 -16.81
C ARG A 325 20.20 -6.04 -15.41
N LEU A 326 18.99 -5.97 -14.83
CA LEU A 326 18.75 -6.62 -13.56
C LEU A 326 18.82 -8.14 -13.66
N MET A 327 18.22 -8.72 -14.70
CA MET A 327 18.26 -10.17 -14.91
C MET A 327 19.65 -10.70 -15.34
N ALA A 328 20.59 -9.84 -15.69
CA ALA A 328 21.99 -10.21 -15.88
C ALA A 328 22.76 -10.40 -14.55
N ILE A 329 22.18 -10.02 -13.42
CA ILE A 329 22.77 -10.11 -12.09
C ILE A 329 22.18 -11.33 -11.36
N PRO A 330 22.97 -12.38 -11.07
CA PRO A 330 22.46 -13.61 -10.46
C PRO A 330 21.74 -13.38 -9.14
N GLU A 331 22.21 -12.46 -8.31
CA GLU A 331 21.58 -12.11 -7.05
C GLU A 331 20.14 -11.58 -7.23
N TYR A 332 19.88 -10.75 -8.23
CA TYR A 332 18.55 -10.26 -8.53
C TYR A 332 17.60 -11.34 -9.08
N GLN A 333 18.16 -12.35 -9.78
CA GLN A 333 17.36 -13.52 -10.18
C GLN A 333 16.93 -14.33 -8.95
N LEU A 334 17.81 -14.51 -7.98
CA LEU A 334 17.47 -15.19 -6.71
C LEU A 334 16.45 -14.39 -5.91
N ARG A 335 16.65 -13.07 -5.73
CA ARG A 335 15.68 -12.20 -5.06
C ARG A 335 14.29 -12.25 -5.72
N LEU A 336 14.23 -12.20 -7.05
CA LEU A 336 12.98 -12.30 -7.81
C LEU A 336 12.22 -13.59 -7.50
N GLN A 337 12.90 -14.74 -7.45
CA GLN A 337 12.23 -16.01 -7.14
C GLN A 337 11.80 -16.12 -5.68
N VAL A 338 12.55 -15.56 -4.73
CA VAL A 338 12.13 -15.45 -3.32
C VAL A 338 10.83 -14.65 -3.22
N MET A 339 10.79 -13.48 -3.86
CA MET A 339 9.59 -12.63 -3.91
C MET A 339 8.41 -13.33 -4.60
N MET A 340 8.68 -14.05 -5.67
CA MET A 340 7.64 -14.82 -6.37
C MET A 340 7.09 -15.96 -5.50
N ALA A 341 7.95 -16.68 -4.78
CA ALA A 341 7.53 -17.71 -3.85
C ALA A 341 6.64 -17.14 -2.73
N GLN A 342 6.95 -15.96 -2.23
CA GLN A 342 6.16 -15.26 -1.23
C GLN A 342 4.76 -14.83 -1.74
N ILE A 343 4.64 -14.46 -3.01
CA ILE A 343 3.34 -14.16 -3.62
C ILE A 343 2.52 -15.45 -3.78
N ILE A 344 3.16 -16.51 -4.27
CA ILE A 344 2.49 -17.77 -4.63
C ILE A 344 1.96 -18.48 -3.39
N HIS A 345 2.80 -18.76 -2.41
CA HIS A 345 2.47 -19.66 -1.33
C HIS A 345 1.45 -19.12 -0.31
N PRO A 346 1.58 -17.90 0.24
CA PRO A 346 0.59 -17.43 1.20
C PRO A 346 -0.65 -16.83 0.55
N SER A 347 -0.51 -16.13 -0.58
CA SER A 347 -1.61 -15.32 -1.13
C SER A 347 -2.51 -16.07 -2.11
N ILE A 348 -1.97 -17.02 -2.85
CA ILE A 348 -2.69 -17.69 -3.95
C ILE A 348 -2.99 -19.15 -3.62
N ASP A 349 -2.08 -19.87 -2.96
CA ASP A 349 -2.23 -21.29 -2.63
C ASP A 349 -3.27 -21.54 -1.52
N ASN A 350 -3.58 -20.50 -0.73
CA ASN A 350 -4.69 -20.53 0.20
C ASN A 350 -6.02 -20.43 -0.56
N ASN A 351 -6.92 -21.37 -0.31
CA ASN A 351 -8.29 -21.39 -0.85
C ASN A 351 -9.11 -20.10 -0.60
N ILE A 352 -8.60 -19.17 0.20
CA ILE A 352 -9.20 -17.87 0.50
C ILE A 352 -9.38 -17.04 -0.78
N TRP A 353 -8.34 -16.94 -1.63
CA TRP A 353 -8.43 -16.21 -2.90
C TRP A 353 -9.46 -16.84 -3.84
N TYR A 354 -9.49 -18.18 -3.91
CA TYR A 354 -10.46 -18.94 -4.71
C TYR A 354 -11.90 -18.67 -4.23
N GLY A 355 -12.14 -18.72 -2.92
CA GLY A 355 -13.45 -18.42 -2.32
C GLY A 355 -13.90 -16.99 -2.62
N SER A 356 -13.02 -16.00 -2.47
CA SER A 356 -13.30 -14.60 -2.77
C SER A 356 -13.62 -14.38 -4.25
N SER A 357 -12.91 -15.04 -5.16
CA SER A 357 -13.17 -14.94 -6.60
C SER A 357 -14.54 -15.52 -6.98
N ILE A 358 -14.96 -16.63 -6.36
CA ILE A 358 -16.30 -17.21 -6.55
C ILE A 358 -17.39 -16.29 -5.99
N ALA A 359 -17.17 -15.69 -4.82
CA ALA A 359 -18.11 -14.73 -4.24
C ALA A 359 -18.29 -13.53 -5.16
N MET A 360 -17.22 -12.98 -5.70
CA MET A 360 -17.25 -11.91 -6.71
C MET A 360 -18.03 -12.33 -7.96
N LYS A 361 -17.76 -13.51 -8.52
CA LYS A 361 -18.50 -14.05 -9.67
C LYS A 361 -20.02 -14.04 -9.42
N ASN A 362 -20.44 -14.56 -8.26
CA ASN A 362 -21.85 -14.64 -7.90
C ASN A 362 -22.48 -13.26 -7.70
N GLN A 363 -21.75 -12.32 -7.11
CA GLN A 363 -22.19 -10.94 -6.95
C GLN A 363 -22.43 -10.23 -8.30
N LEU A 364 -21.54 -10.47 -9.28
CA LEU A 364 -21.60 -9.79 -10.58
C LEU A 364 -22.61 -10.41 -11.54
N LEU A 365 -22.88 -11.70 -11.44
CA LEU A 365 -23.72 -12.45 -12.37
C LEU A 365 -25.08 -11.79 -12.69
N PRO A 366 -25.88 -11.28 -11.73
CA PRO A 366 -27.16 -10.63 -12.03
C PRO A 366 -27.03 -9.40 -12.91
N PHE A 367 -25.93 -8.68 -12.82
CA PHE A 367 -25.67 -7.43 -13.54
C PHE A 367 -25.11 -7.70 -14.94
N VAL A 368 -24.21 -8.67 -15.08
CA VAL A 368 -23.68 -9.11 -16.37
C VAL A 368 -24.78 -9.75 -17.22
N ALA A 369 -25.66 -10.53 -16.64
CA ALA A 369 -26.79 -11.16 -17.35
C ALA A 369 -27.74 -10.15 -17.99
N ASN A 370 -27.81 -8.93 -17.46
CA ASN A 370 -28.65 -7.84 -17.96
C ASN A 370 -27.83 -6.72 -18.64
N ASP A 371 -26.52 -6.90 -18.86
CA ASP A 371 -25.67 -5.92 -19.51
C ASP A 371 -25.99 -5.84 -21.01
N PRO A 372 -26.43 -4.67 -21.53
CA PRO A 372 -26.84 -4.53 -22.93
C PRO A 372 -25.68 -4.60 -23.93
N ALA A 373 -24.45 -4.42 -23.45
CA ALA A 373 -23.24 -4.57 -24.25
C ALA A 373 -22.64 -6.00 -24.15
N TYR A 374 -23.33 -6.93 -23.54
CA TYR A 374 -22.98 -8.34 -23.49
C TYR A 374 -23.90 -9.11 -24.44
N PRO A 375 -23.46 -9.65 -25.60
CA PRO A 375 -22.08 -10.02 -25.93
C PRO A 375 -21.17 -8.83 -26.19
N LEU A 376 -19.94 -8.93 -25.64
CA LEU A 376 -18.88 -7.96 -25.83
C LEU A 376 -18.32 -8.03 -27.27
N ASP A 377 -17.37 -7.17 -27.62
CA ASP A 377 -16.79 -7.05 -28.96
C ASP A 377 -16.33 -8.37 -29.59
N TYR A 378 -16.00 -9.37 -28.78
CA TYR A 378 -15.54 -10.70 -29.24
C TYR A 378 -16.65 -11.76 -29.21
N SER A 379 -17.89 -11.35 -29.28
CA SER A 379 -19.08 -12.20 -29.22
C SER A 379 -19.20 -13.00 -27.93
N TYR A 380 -18.67 -12.50 -26.85
CA TYR A 380 -18.84 -13.12 -25.54
C TYR A 380 -20.31 -13.05 -25.10
N ASN A 381 -20.74 -14.08 -24.41
CA ASN A 381 -22.09 -14.20 -23.85
C ASN A 381 -22.04 -14.67 -22.41
N ILE A 382 -23.18 -14.77 -21.76
CA ILE A 382 -23.27 -15.14 -20.33
C ILE A 382 -22.60 -16.48 -20.00
N ASN A 383 -22.58 -17.44 -20.93
CA ASN A 383 -21.87 -18.69 -20.73
C ASN A 383 -20.35 -18.47 -20.68
N HIS A 384 -19.83 -17.53 -21.46
CA HIS A 384 -18.42 -17.15 -21.41
C HIS A 384 -18.08 -16.51 -20.03
N PHE A 385 -18.94 -15.63 -19.51
CA PHE A 385 -18.79 -15.12 -18.15
C PHE A 385 -18.75 -16.24 -17.11
N GLN A 386 -19.72 -17.17 -17.16
CA GLN A 386 -19.81 -18.26 -16.21
C GLN A 386 -18.60 -19.21 -16.29
N ASN A 387 -18.09 -19.45 -17.48
CA ASN A 387 -17.07 -20.46 -17.77
C ASN A 387 -15.63 -19.89 -17.73
N SER A 388 -15.41 -18.59 -17.97
CA SER A 388 -14.06 -17.98 -18.09
C SER A 388 -13.23 -18.04 -16.80
N TRP A 389 -13.83 -18.39 -15.68
CA TRP A 389 -13.13 -18.65 -14.43
C TRP A 389 -12.35 -19.99 -14.47
N ASN A 390 -12.86 -20.97 -15.23
CA ASN A 390 -12.29 -22.31 -15.30
C ASN A 390 -11.91 -22.77 -16.70
N LEU A 391 -12.40 -22.12 -17.75
CA LEU A 391 -12.22 -22.50 -19.14
C LEU A 391 -11.71 -21.34 -20.00
N ALA A 392 -11.05 -21.67 -21.09
CA ALA A 392 -10.73 -20.74 -22.16
C ALA A 392 -12.01 -20.14 -22.78
N ALA A 393 -11.91 -18.94 -23.34
CA ALA A 393 -13.04 -18.25 -23.95
C ALA A 393 -12.59 -17.41 -25.17
N GLY A 394 -13.15 -17.69 -26.34
CA GLY A 394 -12.77 -16.96 -27.57
C GLY A 394 -11.31 -17.20 -28.00
N ALA A 395 -10.79 -16.29 -28.81
CA ALA A 395 -9.47 -16.44 -29.42
C ALA A 395 -8.31 -16.02 -28.50
N HIS A 396 -8.53 -15.08 -27.60
CA HIS A 396 -7.46 -14.44 -26.81
C HIS A 396 -7.54 -14.73 -25.30
N VAL A 397 -8.59 -15.35 -24.80
CA VAL A 397 -8.63 -15.86 -23.43
C VAL A 397 -8.26 -17.33 -23.44
N THR A 398 -6.96 -17.61 -23.37
CA THR A 398 -6.39 -18.93 -23.63
C THR A 398 -6.58 -19.91 -22.46
N LYS A 399 -6.82 -19.38 -21.24
CA LYS A 399 -7.10 -20.17 -20.03
C LYS A 399 -8.12 -19.47 -19.13
N GLY A 400 -8.86 -20.27 -18.37
CA GLY A 400 -9.65 -19.76 -17.24
C GLY A 400 -8.74 -19.21 -16.14
N ILE A 401 -9.26 -18.35 -15.30
CA ILE A 401 -8.53 -17.65 -14.23
C ILE A 401 -7.87 -18.66 -13.27
N HIS A 402 -8.65 -19.62 -12.74
CA HIS A 402 -8.14 -20.60 -11.77
C HIS A 402 -7.10 -21.56 -12.38
N PRO A 403 -7.36 -22.21 -13.56
CA PRO A 403 -6.36 -23.03 -14.21
C PRO A 403 -5.09 -22.27 -14.62
N PHE A 404 -5.21 -20.98 -14.94
CA PHE A 404 -4.04 -20.14 -15.22
C PHE A 404 -3.12 -20.05 -14.00
N LEU A 405 -3.67 -19.66 -12.84
CA LEU A 405 -2.90 -19.53 -11.61
C LEU A 405 -2.31 -20.86 -11.16
N GLY A 406 -3.09 -21.95 -11.19
CA GLY A 406 -2.58 -23.28 -10.87
C GLY A 406 -1.42 -23.72 -11.75
N ALA A 407 -1.50 -23.46 -13.07
CA ALA A 407 -0.41 -23.74 -14.02
C ALA A 407 0.81 -22.84 -13.73
N ARG A 408 0.57 -21.55 -13.41
CA ARG A 408 1.64 -20.59 -13.10
C ARG A 408 2.41 -20.96 -11.84
N ILE A 409 1.71 -21.36 -10.77
CA ILE A 409 2.31 -21.85 -9.52
C ILE A 409 3.21 -23.05 -9.80
N ASN A 410 2.68 -24.07 -10.48
CA ASN A 410 3.43 -25.28 -10.80
C ASN A 410 4.65 -24.99 -11.68
N ALA A 411 4.49 -24.15 -12.69
CA ALA A 411 5.57 -23.76 -13.58
C ALA A 411 6.66 -22.98 -12.83
N SER A 412 6.29 -22.02 -11.99
CA SER A 412 7.25 -21.24 -11.21
C SER A 412 8.05 -22.11 -10.25
N ASN A 413 7.38 -22.97 -9.47
CA ASN A 413 8.04 -23.89 -8.54
C ASN A 413 9.03 -24.84 -9.24
N SER A 414 8.73 -25.25 -10.48
CA SER A 414 9.62 -26.12 -11.27
C SER A 414 10.79 -25.37 -11.90
N GLN A 415 10.71 -24.04 -12.03
CA GLN A 415 11.69 -23.17 -12.67
C GLN A 415 12.61 -22.47 -11.66
N PHE A 416 12.30 -22.53 -10.38
CA PHE A 416 13.18 -21.95 -9.36
C PHE A 416 14.55 -22.62 -9.41
N ILE A 417 15.59 -21.80 -9.57
CA ILE A 417 16.97 -22.26 -9.55
C ILE A 417 17.38 -22.61 -8.14
N SER A 418 18.26 -23.60 -8.01
CA SER A 418 18.87 -23.90 -6.73
C SER A 418 19.86 -22.79 -6.36
N GLY A 419 19.72 -22.24 -5.20
CA GLY A 419 20.54 -21.17 -4.65
C GLY A 419 19.92 -20.67 -3.38
N ASN A 420 20.68 -19.98 -2.58
CA ASN A 420 20.22 -19.24 -1.42
C ASN A 420 20.45 -17.76 -1.73
N ALA A 421 19.40 -16.97 -1.78
CA ALA A 421 19.55 -15.54 -1.90
C ALA A 421 20.18 -14.97 -0.61
N ALA A 422 20.91 -13.88 -0.72
CA ALA A 422 21.22 -13.10 0.45
C ALA A 422 19.93 -12.39 0.93
N PRO A 423 19.80 -12.09 2.25
CA PRO A 423 18.63 -11.41 2.77
C PRO A 423 18.29 -10.15 1.98
N VAL A 424 17.02 -9.97 1.65
CA VAL A 424 16.51 -8.82 0.88
C VAL A 424 16.15 -7.70 1.85
N LEU A 425 16.97 -6.63 1.87
CA LEU A 425 16.75 -5.48 2.73
C LEU A 425 15.97 -4.41 1.97
N TYR A 426 14.81 -4.02 2.49
CA TYR A 426 14.10 -2.84 2.01
C TYR A 426 14.70 -1.57 2.63
N PRO A 427 14.46 -0.39 2.02
CA PRO A 427 14.96 0.87 2.56
C PRO A 427 14.57 1.05 4.03
N GLY A 428 15.58 1.15 4.90
CA GLY A 428 15.36 1.32 6.33
C GLY A 428 15.03 2.77 6.69
N ARG A 429 14.32 2.94 7.80
CA ARG A 429 13.88 4.25 8.30
C ARG A 429 14.39 4.52 9.71
N LEU A 430 14.62 5.80 9.98
CA LEU A 430 14.93 6.30 11.30
C LEU A 430 13.90 7.36 11.68
N SER A 431 13.37 7.33 12.92
CA SER A 431 12.53 8.39 13.45
C SER A 431 13.29 9.21 14.47
N GLY A 432 13.12 10.53 14.39
CA GLY A 432 13.86 11.50 15.20
C GLY A 432 15.29 11.74 14.71
N ASN A 433 15.82 12.90 15.01
CA ASN A 433 17.18 13.32 14.65
C ASN A 433 17.89 14.06 15.81
N SER A 434 17.35 13.94 17.04
CA SER A 434 17.97 14.55 18.23
C SER A 434 19.29 13.86 18.58
N ASN A 435 20.31 14.64 18.88
CA ASN A 435 21.59 14.12 19.37
C ASN A 435 21.59 13.78 20.88
N SER A 436 20.51 14.05 21.59
CA SER A 436 20.37 13.81 23.04
C SER A 436 19.20 12.87 23.40
N GLY A 437 18.55 12.27 22.40
CA GLY A 437 17.37 11.42 22.61
C GLY A 437 17.43 10.09 21.88
N PRO A 438 16.40 9.27 22.04
CA PRO A 438 16.28 8.02 21.30
C PRO A 438 16.02 8.27 19.82
N ILE A 439 16.67 7.49 18.97
CA ILE A 439 16.42 7.40 17.53
C ILE A 439 15.92 5.98 17.27
N ASN A 440 14.66 5.84 16.90
CA ASN A 440 14.11 4.53 16.56
C ASN A 440 14.48 4.19 15.12
N VAL A 441 14.83 2.95 14.91
CA VAL A 441 15.26 2.45 13.61
C VAL A 441 14.47 1.22 13.23
N GLY A 442 14.20 1.04 11.96
CA GLY A 442 13.53 -0.14 11.49
C GLY A 442 13.63 -0.34 9.99
N LEU A 443 13.59 -1.60 9.59
CA LEU A 443 13.51 -2.00 8.19
C LEU A 443 12.83 -3.36 8.06
N MET A 444 12.30 -3.63 6.88
CA MET A 444 11.87 -4.98 6.54
C MET A 444 13.01 -5.78 5.92
N VAL A 445 13.06 -7.07 6.26
CA VAL A 445 13.99 -8.02 5.68
C VAL A 445 13.26 -9.30 5.28
N LEU A 446 13.34 -9.65 3.99
CA LEU A 446 12.81 -10.91 3.47
C LEU A 446 13.94 -11.92 3.26
N ASP A 447 13.67 -13.19 3.55
CA ASP A 447 14.60 -14.28 3.30
C ASP A 447 13.84 -15.60 3.13
N GLU A 448 14.34 -16.53 2.32
CA GLU A 448 13.77 -17.87 2.17
C GLU A 448 14.24 -18.83 3.27
N SER A 449 15.19 -18.41 4.07
CA SER A 449 15.71 -19.14 5.24
C SER A 449 15.51 -18.32 6.52
N ASN A 450 15.85 -18.86 7.66
CA ASN A 450 15.82 -18.07 8.89
C ASN A 450 17.03 -17.14 8.95
N LEU A 451 16.79 -15.90 9.37
CA LEU A 451 17.85 -14.92 9.60
C LEU A 451 18.65 -15.24 10.85
N SER A 452 19.97 -15.13 10.75
CA SER A 452 20.87 -15.23 11.89
C SER A 452 20.90 -13.94 12.71
N TRP A 453 20.88 -12.80 12.02
CA TRP A 453 20.84 -11.48 12.62
C TRP A 453 20.50 -10.39 11.59
N VAL A 454 19.91 -9.30 12.09
CA VAL A 454 19.72 -8.03 11.38
C VAL A 454 20.33 -6.92 12.24
N LYS A 455 21.07 -5.98 11.63
CA LYS A 455 21.81 -4.95 12.34
C LYS A 455 21.71 -3.60 11.65
N LEU A 456 21.65 -2.55 12.48
CA LEU A 456 22.08 -1.21 12.10
C LEU A 456 23.57 -1.10 12.41
N ASN A 457 24.38 -0.70 11.44
CA ASN A 457 25.78 -0.34 11.64
C ASN A 457 25.87 1.18 11.60
N TYR A 458 26.49 1.79 12.60
CA TYR A 458 26.46 3.24 12.77
C TYR A 458 27.78 3.78 13.36
N ARG A 459 28.04 5.01 13.07
CA ARG A 459 29.10 5.81 13.71
C ARG A 459 28.71 7.28 13.75
N TYR A 460 29.38 8.05 14.60
CA TYR A 460 29.11 9.47 14.74
C TYR A 460 30.23 10.31 14.12
N ASP A 461 29.86 11.47 13.53
CA ASP A 461 30.76 12.48 12.94
C ASP A 461 31.80 11.91 11.97
N SER A 462 31.48 10.81 11.31
CA SER A 462 32.37 10.08 10.39
C SER A 462 33.69 9.62 11.03
N ILE A 463 33.75 9.49 12.36
CA ILE A 463 34.96 9.16 13.12
C ILE A 463 34.95 7.71 13.59
N GLY A 464 36.05 7.01 13.38
CA GLY A 464 36.27 5.66 13.88
C GLY A 464 35.54 4.53 13.13
N PRO A 465 35.60 3.31 13.65
CA PRO A 465 34.90 2.17 13.08
C PRO A 465 33.41 2.24 13.35
N PHE A 466 32.63 1.55 12.53
CA PHE A 466 31.19 1.39 12.78
C PHE A 466 30.94 0.50 14.01
N SER A 467 30.05 0.92 14.87
CA SER A 467 29.41 0.11 15.91
C SER A 467 28.17 -0.58 15.33
N SER A 468 27.65 -1.61 16.01
CA SER A 468 26.46 -2.32 15.56
C SER A 468 25.39 -2.37 16.65
N LEU A 469 24.14 -2.09 16.26
CA LEU A 469 22.92 -2.33 17.03
C LEU A 469 22.20 -3.52 16.43
N LEU A 470 21.92 -4.56 17.23
CA LEU A 470 21.09 -5.69 16.81
C LEU A 470 19.62 -5.23 16.73
N LEU A 471 18.96 -5.55 15.64
CA LEU A 471 17.53 -5.28 15.42
C LEU A 471 16.75 -6.59 15.61
N HIS A 472 15.53 -6.47 16.11
CA HIS A 472 14.68 -7.60 16.47
C HIS A 472 13.34 -7.52 15.75
N ASP A 473 12.73 -8.69 15.54
CA ASP A 473 11.34 -8.86 15.09
C ASP A 473 10.61 -9.66 16.19
N ASN A 474 10.33 -9.00 17.32
CA ASN A 474 9.82 -9.61 18.54
C ASN A 474 8.56 -8.92 19.11
N GLY A 475 8.06 -7.87 18.40
CA GLY A 475 6.88 -7.09 18.80
C GLY A 475 7.11 -6.13 19.97
N THR A 476 8.36 -5.92 20.41
CA THR A 476 8.68 -5.08 21.58
C THR A 476 9.85 -4.11 21.34
N SER A 477 10.54 -4.24 20.21
CA SER A 477 11.77 -3.49 19.91
C SER A 477 11.53 -2.38 18.86
N MET A 478 10.38 -1.74 18.86
CA MET A 478 9.96 -0.81 17.80
C MET A 478 9.95 -1.49 16.42
N ASP A 479 9.49 -2.73 16.39
CA ASP A 479 9.55 -3.65 15.26
C ASP A 479 8.16 -4.08 14.76
N GLY A 480 7.09 -3.54 15.31
CA GLY A 480 5.74 -3.90 14.90
C GLY A 480 5.20 -5.13 15.61
N LEU A 481 4.76 -6.12 14.87
CA LEU A 481 4.28 -7.38 15.42
C LEU A 481 5.39 -8.45 15.33
N ALA A 482 5.50 -9.29 16.34
CA ALA A 482 6.47 -10.37 16.31
C ALA A 482 6.25 -11.29 15.09
N GLY A 483 7.30 -11.47 14.28
CA GLY A 483 7.28 -12.33 13.09
C GLY A 483 6.70 -11.69 11.84
N ASP A 484 6.52 -10.38 11.79
CA ASP A 484 6.03 -9.65 10.62
C ASP A 484 7.14 -9.26 9.64
N GLN A 485 8.38 -9.71 9.90
CA GLN A 485 9.60 -9.46 9.12
C GLN A 485 10.07 -7.99 9.13
N TYR A 486 9.46 -7.14 9.94
CA TYR A 486 9.95 -5.82 10.22
C TYR A 486 10.84 -5.85 11.47
N PHE A 487 12.10 -5.49 11.29
CA PHE A 487 13.12 -5.51 12.35
C PHE A 487 13.32 -4.11 12.88
N GLY A 488 13.21 -3.95 14.18
CA GLY A 488 13.33 -2.67 14.85
C GLY A 488 14.33 -2.66 15.98
N GLY A 489 14.69 -1.45 16.40
CA GLY A 489 15.56 -1.18 17.53
C GLY A 489 15.64 0.30 17.84
N GLN A 490 16.29 0.64 18.94
CA GLN A 490 16.47 2.00 19.40
C GLN A 490 17.93 2.32 19.60
N LEU A 491 18.39 3.38 18.98
CA LEU A 491 19.72 3.95 19.17
C LEU A 491 19.59 5.18 20.08
N THR A 492 20.49 5.31 21.06
CA THR A 492 20.61 6.51 21.87
C THR A 492 21.84 7.29 21.43
N ALA A 493 21.63 8.51 20.98
CA ALA A 493 22.72 9.40 20.61
C ALA A 493 23.50 9.82 21.86
N PRO A 494 24.83 10.02 21.76
CA PRO A 494 25.70 10.23 22.93
C PRO A 494 25.65 11.64 23.54
N GLY A 495 24.87 12.57 23.01
CA GLY A 495 24.68 13.94 23.52
C GLY A 495 25.19 15.01 22.58
N ASP A 496 25.23 16.26 23.08
CA ASP A 496 25.40 17.50 22.32
C ASP A 496 26.71 17.66 21.53
N SER A 497 27.68 16.77 21.74
CA SER A 497 28.94 16.78 21.01
C SER A 497 28.91 16.11 19.64
N VAL A 498 27.76 15.54 19.25
CA VAL A 498 27.60 14.76 18.02
C VAL A 498 26.62 15.45 17.09
N HIS A 499 27.03 15.62 15.83
CA HIS A 499 26.26 16.38 14.83
C HIS A 499 25.91 15.58 13.60
N LEU A 500 26.48 14.38 13.42
CA LEU A 500 26.26 13.54 12.26
C LEU A 500 26.14 12.08 12.64
N LEU A 501 25.19 11.36 12.05
CA LEU A 501 25.05 9.91 12.15
C LEU A 501 25.29 9.31 10.75
N ASP A 502 26.40 8.56 10.60
CA ASP A 502 26.58 7.69 9.44
C ASP A 502 26.03 6.32 9.77
N TYR A 503 25.28 5.74 8.87
CA TYR A 503 24.68 4.43 9.11
C TYR A 503 24.43 3.62 7.83
N TYR A 504 24.34 2.31 7.99
CA TYR A 504 23.81 1.36 7.01
C TYR A 504 23.24 0.13 7.74
N PHE A 505 22.33 -0.57 7.09
CA PHE A 505 21.76 -1.82 7.58
C PHE A 505 22.50 -3.02 6.99
N SER A 506 22.53 -4.11 7.73
CA SER A 506 23.02 -5.39 7.22
C SER A 506 22.22 -6.53 7.83
N ALA A 507 22.08 -7.61 7.08
CA ALA A 507 21.44 -8.84 7.55
C ALA A 507 22.25 -10.06 7.11
N LYS A 508 22.12 -11.13 7.89
CA LYS A 508 22.76 -12.41 7.62
C LYS A 508 21.77 -13.55 7.85
N ASP A 509 21.69 -14.46 6.91
CA ASP A 509 20.91 -15.69 7.03
C ASP A 509 21.68 -16.83 7.74
N ASN A 510 21.01 -17.95 7.96
CA ASN A 510 21.62 -19.15 8.54
C ASN A 510 22.53 -19.92 7.57
N ASN A 511 22.51 -19.58 6.28
CA ASN A 511 23.40 -20.12 5.25
C ASN A 511 24.68 -19.28 5.06
N ASN A 512 24.89 -18.27 5.92
CA ASN A 512 26.01 -17.33 5.92
C ASN A 512 26.03 -16.32 4.77
N GLN A 513 24.95 -16.15 4.01
CA GLN A 513 24.84 -15.04 3.06
C GLN A 513 24.62 -13.74 3.84
N VAL A 514 25.23 -12.68 3.36
CA VAL A 514 25.16 -11.35 3.99
C VAL A 514 24.77 -10.32 2.94
N SER A 515 23.84 -9.47 3.28
CA SER A 515 23.50 -8.28 2.50
C SER A 515 23.63 -7.01 3.31
N GLN A 516 23.73 -5.89 2.60
CA GLN A 516 23.84 -4.54 3.13
C GLN A 516 22.95 -3.60 2.35
N TRP A 517 22.32 -2.66 3.03
CA TRP A 517 21.62 -1.53 2.42
C TRP A 517 21.79 -0.25 3.26
N PRO A 518 22.03 0.91 2.64
CA PRO A 518 22.53 1.05 1.27
C PRO A 518 24.00 0.55 1.15
N CYS A 519 24.50 0.46 -0.08
CA CYS A 519 25.90 0.05 -0.31
C CYS A 519 26.91 1.01 0.31
N SER A 520 26.64 2.30 0.27
CA SER A 520 27.45 3.34 0.93
C SER A 520 26.66 3.88 2.13
N PRO A 521 27.30 4.09 3.27
CA PRO A 521 26.60 4.64 4.42
C PRO A 521 25.89 5.96 4.12
N ILE A 522 24.69 6.11 4.67
CA ILE A 522 23.95 7.37 4.65
C ILE A 522 24.47 8.25 5.80
N SER A 523 24.69 9.51 5.53
CA SER A 523 25.01 10.53 6.55
C SER A 523 23.79 11.37 6.85
N ARG A 524 23.34 11.34 8.12
CA ARG A 524 22.17 12.07 8.60
C ARG A 524 22.61 13.11 9.64
N PRO A 525 22.28 14.41 9.45
CA PRO A 525 22.51 15.43 10.47
C PRO A 525 21.71 15.14 11.75
N LEU A 526 22.34 15.29 12.92
CA LEU A 526 21.70 15.29 14.22
C LEU A 526 21.61 16.73 14.76
N VAL A 527 20.52 17.04 15.43
CA VAL A 527 20.28 18.37 15.97
C VAL A 527 20.34 18.38 17.49
N THR A 528 20.90 19.46 18.05
CA THR A 528 20.94 19.68 19.50
C THR A 528 19.57 20.17 19.96
N ALA A 529 18.66 19.23 20.18
CA ALA A 529 17.30 19.48 20.64
C ALA A 529 16.83 18.32 21.51
N PRO A 530 15.96 18.54 22.49
CA PRO A 530 15.28 17.43 23.15
C PRO A 530 14.49 16.59 22.14
N ALA A 531 14.47 15.28 22.33
CA ALA A 531 13.74 14.39 21.43
C ALA A 531 12.23 14.57 21.60
N LEU A 532 11.59 15.08 20.58
CA LEU A 532 10.13 15.14 20.43
C LEU A 532 9.75 14.74 19.02
N LEU A 533 8.58 14.17 18.86
CA LEU A 533 8.09 13.69 17.59
C LEU A 533 6.66 14.18 17.35
N VAL A 534 6.34 14.54 16.12
CA VAL A 534 4.95 14.62 15.68
C VAL A 534 4.43 13.18 15.63
N ASN A 535 3.35 12.89 16.34
CA ASN A 535 2.85 11.52 16.51
C ASN A 535 1.58 11.25 15.71
N GLU A 536 0.63 12.20 15.73
CA GLU A 536 -0.64 12.07 15.04
C GLU A 536 -1.20 13.44 14.65
N VAL A 537 -2.00 13.49 13.59
CA VAL A 537 -2.66 14.72 13.11
C VAL A 537 -4.07 14.43 12.61
N MET A 538 -5.00 15.34 12.88
CA MET A 538 -6.36 15.36 12.32
C MET A 538 -6.60 16.70 11.63
N SER A 539 -6.97 16.68 10.37
CA SER A 539 -7.20 17.86 9.52
C SER A 539 -8.66 18.05 9.10
N ASN A 540 -9.57 17.31 9.68
CA ASN A 540 -11.01 17.43 9.44
C ASN A 540 -11.79 16.82 10.61
N ASN A 541 -11.75 17.52 11.75
CA ASN A 541 -12.44 17.09 12.97
C ASN A 541 -13.93 17.45 12.91
N ASP A 542 -14.76 16.47 12.61
CA ASP A 542 -16.22 16.60 12.58
C ASP A 542 -16.85 15.94 13.83
N GLY A 543 -16.44 16.44 15.01
CA GLY A 543 -16.97 16.00 16.30
C GLY A 543 -16.31 14.76 16.92
N TYR A 544 -15.20 14.28 16.39
CA TYR A 544 -14.41 13.22 17.05
C TYR A 544 -13.81 13.71 18.37
N LEU A 545 -13.15 14.85 18.35
CA LEU A 545 -12.61 15.51 19.55
C LEU A 545 -13.28 16.87 19.72
N VAL A 546 -14.03 17.03 20.80
CA VAL A 546 -14.67 18.30 21.17
C VAL A 546 -13.76 19.02 22.15
N ALA A 547 -13.30 20.21 21.80
CA ALA A 547 -12.46 21.04 22.66
C ALA A 547 -13.25 21.64 23.86
N ALA A 548 -12.54 22.20 24.82
CA ALA A 548 -13.13 22.69 26.06
C ALA A 548 -14.15 23.84 25.84
N ASP A 549 -14.06 24.55 24.72
CA ASP A 549 -15.00 25.61 24.32
C ASP A 549 -16.22 25.11 23.54
N GLY A 550 -16.28 23.81 23.27
CA GLY A 550 -17.34 23.15 22.51
C GLY A 550 -17.08 23.14 20.97
N SER A 551 -15.97 23.66 20.49
CA SER A 551 -15.57 23.60 19.07
C SER A 551 -14.92 22.26 18.71
N ASN A 552 -14.78 22.00 17.40
CA ASN A 552 -14.14 20.81 16.85
C ASN A 552 -12.91 21.23 16.03
N PRO A 553 -11.84 21.76 16.65
CA PRO A 553 -10.67 22.18 15.90
C PRO A 553 -9.88 20.99 15.37
N ASP A 554 -9.17 21.18 14.26
CA ASP A 554 -8.11 20.28 13.83
C ASP A 554 -7.00 20.24 14.88
N TRP A 555 -6.22 19.16 14.93
CA TRP A 555 -5.23 19.05 15.98
C TRP A 555 -3.97 18.28 15.53
N ILE A 556 -2.88 18.54 16.24
CA ILE A 556 -1.58 17.88 16.10
C ILE A 556 -1.18 17.34 17.47
N GLU A 557 -0.77 16.09 17.51
CA GLU A 557 -0.22 15.46 18.70
C GLU A 557 1.30 15.38 18.64
N ILE A 558 1.94 15.77 19.74
CA ILE A 558 3.39 15.63 19.97
C ILE A 558 3.62 14.55 21.02
N TYR A 559 4.54 13.66 20.76
CA TYR A 559 4.98 12.59 21.66
C TYR A 559 6.39 12.82 22.17
N ASN A 560 6.64 12.55 23.43
CA ASN A 560 7.96 12.57 24.04
C ASN A 560 8.50 11.14 24.16
N PRO A 561 9.39 10.68 23.27
CA PRO A 561 9.96 9.33 23.33
C PRO A 561 11.00 9.15 24.42
N SER A 562 11.42 10.24 25.11
CA SER A 562 12.50 10.17 26.08
C SER A 562 12.00 9.73 27.47
N PRO A 563 12.88 9.16 28.33
CA PRO A 563 12.55 8.77 29.69
C PRO A 563 12.50 9.98 30.67
N VAL A 564 12.63 11.20 30.17
CA VAL A 564 12.58 12.42 30.97
C VAL A 564 11.54 13.39 30.42
N SER A 565 10.99 14.24 31.29
CA SER A 565 10.04 15.27 30.88
C SER A 565 10.72 16.34 30.03
N VAL A 566 10.02 16.84 29.00
CA VAL A 566 10.48 17.90 28.09
C VAL A 566 9.60 19.13 28.21
N ASN A 567 10.23 20.31 28.40
CA ASN A 567 9.54 21.60 28.36
C ASN A 567 9.52 22.15 26.93
N LEU A 568 8.35 22.61 26.47
CA LEU A 568 8.10 23.02 25.10
C LEU A 568 8.37 24.50 24.79
N SER A 569 8.89 25.29 25.73
CA SER A 569 9.01 26.75 25.58
C SER A 569 9.82 27.20 24.36
N ASN A 570 10.71 26.37 23.86
CA ASN A 570 11.53 26.65 22.67
C ASN A 570 11.12 25.82 21.43
N PHE A 571 9.94 25.20 21.48
CA PHE A 571 9.43 24.42 20.35
C PHE A 571 8.31 25.14 19.61
N PHE A 572 8.25 24.90 18.31
CA PHE A 572 7.30 25.52 17.41
C PHE A 572 6.77 24.49 16.42
N LEU A 573 5.48 24.56 16.11
CA LEU A 573 4.89 23.87 14.96
C LEU A 573 4.64 24.83 13.81
N SER A 574 4.81 24.36 12.59
CA SER A 574 4.55 25.16 11.40
C SER A 574 4.07 24.30 10.23
N ASP A 575 3.19 24.87 9.40
CA ASP A 575 2.80 24.34 8.10
C ASP A 575 3.78 24.76 6.97
N LYS A 576 4.86 25.49 7.32
CA LYS A 576 5.82 26.04 6.36
C LYS A 576 7.26 25.91 6.83
N LEU A 577 8.09 25.27 6.01
CA LEU A 577 9.52 25.08 6.30
C LEU A 577 10.28 26.40 6.47
N ASN A 578 9.91 27.44 5.73
CA ASN A 578 10.57 28.76 5.76
C ASN A 578 9.96 29.74 6.80
N GLN A 579 9.05 29.29 7.64
CA GLN A 579 8.45 30.05 8.73
C GLN A 579 8.44 29.22 10.03
N PRO A 580 9.60 28.88 10.60
CA PRO A 580 9.72 27.93 11.69
C PRO A 580 8.96 28.33 12.96
N ASN A 581 8.86 29.63 13.28
CA ASN A 581 8.33 30.15 14.53
C ASN A 581 6.82 30.48 14.50
N LYS A 582 6.05 29.87 13.58
CA LYS A 582 4.65 30.24 13.33
C LYS A 582 3.71 29.88 14.48
N GLY A 583 3.82 28.70 15.06
CA GLY A 583 2.97 28.21 16.16
C GLY A 583 3.80 27.82 17.40
N PRO A 584 4.06 28.78 18.34
CA PRO A 584 4.81 28.47 19.55
C PRO A 584 4.03 27.53 20.50
N LEU A 585 4.72 26.52 21.05
CA LEU A 585 4.09 25.50 21.91
C LEU A 585 3.99 25.92 23.39
N GLY A 586 4.58 27.05 23.76
CA GLY A 586 4.48 27.62 25.11
C GLY A 586 5.21 26.82 26.19
N ASN A 587 4.86 27.09 27.45
CA ASN A 587 5.53 26.47 28.61
C ASN A 587 4.93 25.14 29.06
N LEU A 588 4.34 24.39 28.14
CA LEU A 588 3.82 23.07 28.45
C LEU A 588 4.98 22.09 28.71
N VAL A 589 4.79 21.14 29.59
CA VAL A 589 5.74 20.07 29.86
C VAL A 589 5.10 18.74 29.48
N ILE A 590 5.73 18.02 28.54
CA ILE A 590 5.34 16.66 28.22
C ILE A 590 6.12 15.69 29.12
N PRO A 591 5.46 14.86 29.95
CA PRO A 591 6.14 13.89 30.80
C PRO A 591 6.89 12.84 29.94
N ALA A 592 7.76 12.06 30.58
CA ALA A 592 8.39 10.90 29.93
C ALA A 592 7.33 10.01 29.30
N HIS A 593 7.49 9.64 28.03
CA HIS A 593 6.58 8.81 27.24
C HIS A 593 5.14 9.34 27.20
N GLY A 594 4.96 10.65 27.35
CA GLY A 594 3.67 11.33 27.33
C GLY A 594 3.36 12.01 26.02
N HIS A 595 2.11 12.44 25.88
CA HIS A 595 1.57 13.12 24.70
C HIS A 595 1.11 14.53 25.05
N ALA A 596 1.02 15.40 24.05
CA ALA A 596 0.35 16.71 24.15
C ALA A 596 -0.33 17.06 22.83
N LEU A 597 -1.57 17.56 22.93
CA LEU A 597 -2.35 18.02 21.77
C LEU A 597 -2.22 19.52 21.58
N PHE A 598 -2.17 19.95 20.31
CA PHE A 598 -2.18 21.33 19.88
C PHE A 598 -3.27 21.55 18.85
N TYR A 599 -4.07 22.60 18.99
CA TYR A 599 -5.22 22.89 18.15
C TYR A 599 -4.84 23.82 17.00
N ALA A 600 -5.00 23.36 15.78
CA ALA A 600 -4.74 24.14 14.58
C ALA A 600 -6.02 24.91 14.17
N ASN A 601 -6.24 26.06 14.78
CA ASN A 601 -7.50 26.83 14.73
C ASN A 601 -7.31 28.31 14.42
N ASP A 602 -6.22 28.67 13.73
CA ASP A 602 -5.89 30.05 13.31
C ASP A 602 -5.75 31.04 14.48
N GLY A 603 -5.19 30.57 15.61
CA GLY A 603 -4.90 31.39 16.78
C GLY A 603 -6.11 31.77 17.63
N ASP A 604 -7.20 30.97 17.62
CA ASP A 604 -8.33 31.19 18.51
C ASP A 604 -7.89 31.09 19.97
N THR A 605 -7.91 32.22 20.68
CA THR A 605 -7.40 32.34 22.04
C THR A 605 -8.36 31.78 23.12
N ASN A 606 -9.54 31.27 22.72
CA ASN A 606 -10.44 30.62 23.65
C ASN A 606 -9.96 29.23 24.08
N LEU A 607 -9.02 28.66 23.32
CA LEU A 607 -8.39 27.40 23.66
C LEU A 607 -6.94 27.59 24.09
N SER A 608 -6.53 26.90 25.14
CA SER A 608 -5.11 26.70 25.43
C SER A 608 -4.50 25.81 24.36
N GLN A 609 -3.25 26.00 24.00
CA GLN A 609 -2.53 25.21 22.97
C GLN A 609 -3.04 25.46 21.54
N SER A 610 -3.57 26.66 21.26
CA SER A 610 -3.91 27.11 19.90
C SER A 610 -2.66 27.43 19.08
N LEU A 611 -2.70 27.07 17.81
CA LEU A 611 -1.66 27.34 16.80
C LEU A 611 -2.18 28.39 15.80
N ASP A 612 -1.30 29.30 15.35
CA ASP A 612 -1.62 30.39 14.43
C ASP A 612 -1.78 29.90 12.97
N PHE A 613 -2.29 28.70 12.77
CA PHE A 613 -2.59 28.15 11.47
C PHE A 613 -3.67 27.05 11.59
N THR A 614 -4.26 26.69 10.44
CA THR A 614 -5.17 25.55 10.28
C THR A 614 -4.50 24.48 9.44
N ILE A 615 -4.93 23.23 9.55
CA ILE A 615 -4.45 22.14 8.73
C ILE A 615 -5.43 21.91 7.58
N LYS A 616 -4.92 21.84 6.36
CA LYS A 616 -5.78 21.61 5.20
C LYS A 616 -6.20 20.15 5.11
N SER A 617 -7.50 19.90 5.01
CA SER A 617 -8.04 18.56 4.76
C SER A 617 -7.53 17.90 3.45
N LYS A 618 -6.94 18.69 2.57
CA LYS A 618 -6.26 18.21 1.34
C LYS A 618 -4.84 17.71 1.59
N GLY A 619 -4.39 17.75 2.84
CA GLY A 619 -3.02 17.43 3.21
C GLY A 619 -2.06 18.60 3.07
N GLU A 620 -1.08 18.64 3.93
CA GLU A 620 0.07 19.58 3.90
C GLU A 620 1.17 19.11 4.83
N PRO A 621 2.40 19.62 4.65
CA PRO A 621 3.49 19.31 5.58
C PRO A 621 3.28 19.99 6.93
N ILE A 622 3.69 19.29 7.97
CA ILE A 622 3.78 19.79 9.36
C ILE A 622 5.23 19.61 9.81
N TYR A 623 5.80 20.67 10.34
CA TYR A 623 7.18 20.74 10.80
C TYR A 623 7.22 21.03 12.29
N LEU A 624 8.06 20.28 13.03
CA LEU A 624 8.39 20.57 14.43
C LEU A 624 9.78 21.15 14.51
N PHE A 625 9.89 22.38 15.01
CA PHE A 625 11.15 23.09 15.18
C PHE A 625 11.50 23.26 16.65
N PHE A 626 12.82 23.32 16.91
CA PHE A 626 13.40 23.75 18.19
C PHE A 626 14.30 24.94 17.96
N GLN A 627 14.13 26.00 18.75
CA GLN A 627 15.01 27.17 18.73
C GLN A 627 16.05 27.04 19.83
N ASP A 628 17.32 27.05 19.48
CA ASP A 628 18.42 26.98 20.44
C ASP A 628 18.66 28.31 21.17
N SER A 629 19.61 28.34 22.12
CA SER A 629 19.96 29.53 22.90
C SER A 629 20.55 30.65 22.05
N ASN A 630 20.99 30.36 20.82
CA ASN A 630 21.51 31.34 19.86
C ASN A 630 20.43 31.87 18.89
N GLN A 631 19.17 31.51 19.15
CA GLN A 631 18.00 31.78 18.28
C GLN A 631 18.11 31.17 16.88
N VAL A 632 18.78 30.03 16.76
CA VAL A 632 18.83 29.24 15.53
C VAL A 632 17.71 28.19 15.58
N ASP A 633 16.90 28.14 14.54
CA ASP A 633 15.82 27.21 14.40
C ASP A 633 16.33 25.90 13.78
N HIS A 634 16.09 24.79 14.46
CA HIS A 634 16.46 23.44 14.03
C HIS A 634 15.20 22.62 13.76
N LEU A 635 15.10 21.99 12.60
CA LEU A 635 14.04 21.03 12.28
C LEU A 635 14.27 19.76 13.10
N VAL A 636 13.34 19.44 13.99
CA VAL A 636 13.41 18.28 14.89
C VAL A 636 12.70 17.06 14.30
N ASP A 637 11.51 17.28 13.78
CA ASP A 637 10.70 16.23 13.13
C ASP A 637 9.77 16.86 12.10
N GLN A 638 9.27 16.02 11.19
CA GLN A 638 8.31 16.46 10.18
C GLN A 638 7.40 15.31 9.76
N LEU A 639 6.22 15.66 9.30
CA LEU A 639 5.34 14.76 8.57
C LEU A 639 4.74 15.47 7.36
N HIS A 640 4.28 14.72 6.38
CA HIS A 640 3.41 15.22 5.33
C HIS A 640 2.03 14.57 5.49
N ALA A 641 1.08 15.33 6.06
CA ALA A 641 -0.29 14.83 6.25
C ALA A 641 -0.95 14.61 4.87
N PRO A 642 -1.46 13.41 4.58
CA PRO A 642 -2.20 13.16 3.35
C PRO A 642 -3.60 13.80 3.41
N PRO A 643 -4.35 13.83 2.29
CA PRO A 643 -5.77 14.18 2.33
C PRO A 643 -6.54 13.23 3.24
N MET A 644 -7.28 13.77 4.18
CA MET A 644 -8.11 13.02 5.14
C MET A 644 -9.59 13.35 4.98
N THR A 645 -10.45 12.36 5.16
CA THR A 645 -11.89 12.56 5.30
C THR A 645 -12.24 12.92 6.75
N SER A 646 -13.52 13.26 7.02
CA SER A 646 -13.95 13.61 8.37
C SER A 646 -13.58 12.54 9.39
N ASN A 647 -13.04 12.97 10.51
CA ASN A 647 -12.65 12.15 11.66
C ASN A 647 -11.55 11.10 11.41
N GLN A 648 -10.88 11.16 10.27
CA GLN A 648 -9.66 10.38 10.04
C GLN A 648 -8.45 11.11 10.61
N THR A 649 -7.50 10.34 11.14
CA THR A 649 -6.19 10.84 11.54
C THR A 649 -5.08 10.19 10.74
N TYR A 650 -3.95 10.87 10.65
CA TYR A 650 -2.71 10.34 10.11
C TYR A 650 -1.66 10.39 11.18
N GLY A 651 -1.16 9.24 11.59
CA GLY A 651 -0.25 9.12 12.70
C GLY A 651 0.77 8.02 12.54
N ARG A 652 1.75 8.01 13.43
CA ARG A 652 2.69 6.90 13.54
C ARG A 652 1.92 5.64 13.90
N LYS A 653 2.26 4.50 13.29
CA LYS A 653 1.53 3.23 13.49
C LYS A 653 1.48 2.83 14.98
N TRP A 654 2.56 3.07 15.72
CA TRP A 654 2.67 3.10 17.18
C TRP A 654 3.47 4.34 17.59
N ASP A 655 3.41 4.73 18.84
CA ASP A 655 4.16 5.89 19.34
C ASP A 655 5.65 5.80 18.97
N ALA A 656 6.16 6.88 18.41
CA ALA A 656 7.53 7.01 17.91
C ALA A 656 7.94 6.02 16.81
N PHE A 657 7.01 5.22 16.28
CA PHE A 657 7.30 4.28 15.21
C PHE A 657 7.67 5.02 13.91
N PRO A 658 8.61 4.52 13.12
CA PRO A 658 9.02 5.22 11.90
C PRO A 658 8.04 5.10 10.73
N GLN A 659 7.03 4.22 10.82
CA GLN A 659 5.98 4.09 9.80
C GLN A 659 4.72 4.86 10.20
N TRP A 660 4.05 5.40 9.18
CA TRP A 660 2.82 6.18 9.29
C TRP A 660 1.63 5.40 8.74
N THR A 661 0.43 5.70 9.24
CA THR A 661 -0.81 5.10 8.76
C THR A 661 -1.98 6.06 8.90
N ILE A 662 -3.03 5.86 8.10
CA ILE A 662 -4.31 6.51 8.32
C ILE A 662 -5.12 5.65 9.30
N PHE A 663 -5.51 6.22 10.43
CA PHE A 663 -6.50 5.64 11.31
C PHE A 663 -7.89 6.04 10.79
N GLY A 664 -8.83 5.09 10.79
CA GLY A 664 -10.21 5.30 10.34
C GLY A 664 -10.97 6.26 11.25
N ASP A 665 -12.15 5.87 11.70
CA ASP A 665 -13.03 6.74 12.49
C ASP A 665 -12.56 6.97 13.96
N HIS A 666 -11.37 6.52 14.35
CA HIS A 666 -10.85 6.55 15.70
C HIS A 666 -9.34 6.80 15.72
N GLY A 667 -8.98 8.07 15.80
CA GLY A 667 -7.62 8.46 16.18
C GLY A 667 -7.35 8.15 17.68
N SER A 668 -6.12 8.36 18.11
CA SER A 668 -5.65 8.10 19.48
C SER A 668 -5.33 9.36 20.27
N ALA A 669 -6.06 10.45 20.02
CA ALA A 669 -5.82 11.75 20.62
C ALA A 669 -5.47 11.70 22.12
N ASN A 670 -4.26 12.15 22.47
CA ASN A 670 -3.71 12.18 23.83
C ASN A 670 -3.60 10.77 24.48
N SER A 671 -3.39 9.76 23.65
CA SER A 671 -3.21 8.36 24.08
C SER A 671 -2.27 7.62 23.13
N VAL A 672 -1.87 6.42 23.50
CA VAL A 672 -0.93 5.60 22.74
C VAL A 672 -1.51 5.24 21.36
N ASN A 673 -0.77 5.46 20.30
CA ASN A 673 -1.11 4.98 18.97
C ASN A 673 -1.09 3.45 18.96
N SER A 674 -2.20 2.82 18.60
CA SER A 674 -2.35 1.35 18.66
C SER A 674 -2.30 0.66 17.28
N GLY A 675 -1.99 1.41 16.22
CA GLY A 675 -2.12 0.94 14.83
C GLY A 675 -3.58 0.80 14.39
N PRO A 676 -3.89 0.80 13.10
CA PRO A 676 -5.22 0.44 12.66
C PRO A 676 -5.47 -1.01 13.10
N LEU A 677 -6.54 -1.24 13.85
CA LEU A 677 -7.04 -2.58 14.12
C LEU A 677 -7.52 -3.17 12.78
N THR A 678 -6.61 -3.70 11.99
CA THR A 678 -7.02 -4.71 11.03
C THR A 678 -7.47 -5.93 11.82
N LEU A 679 -8.38 -6.73 11.30
CA LEU A 679 -8.82 -7.99 11.92
C LEU A 679 -7.65 -8.96 12.28
N THR A 680 -6.41 -8.52 12.10
CA THR A 680 -5.16 -9.24 12.28
C THR A 680 -4.20 -8.59 13.28
N ASP A 681 -4.47 -7.36 13.75
CA ASP A 681 -3.54 -6.56 14.56
C ASP A 681 -3.87 -6.52 16.07
N THR A 682 -4.65 -7.47 16.58
CA THR A 682 -4.63 -7.69 18.02
C THR A 682 -3.26 -8.26 18.37
N PRO A 683 -2.47 -7.63 19.26
CA PRO A 683 -1.24 -8.23 19.73
C PRO A 683 -1.59 -9.64 20.23
N PRO A 684 -0.81 -10.67 19.93
CA PRO A 684 -1.06 -11.98 20.50
C PRO A 684 -1.01 -11.80 22.01
N ILE A 685 -2.17 -11.80 22.66
CA ILE A 685 -2.19 -11.84 24.12
C ILE A 685 -1.58 -13.19 24.45
N LEU A 686 -0.35 -13.16 24.93
CA LEU A 686 0.37 -14.32 25.36
C LEU A 686 -0.53 -15.15 26.28
N GLY A 687 -0.90 -16.32 25.81
CA GLY A 687 -1.69 -17.25 26.59
C GLY A 687 -3.10 -17.57 26.09
N LEU A 688 -3.67 -16.87 25.08
CA LEU A 688 -4.96 -17.24 24.51
C LEU A 688 -4.77 -18.04 23.21
N LYS A 689 -5.30 -19.26 23.12
CA LYS A 689 -5.22 -20.09 21.91
C LYS A 689 -6.28 -21.20 21.86
N ALA A 690 -6.60 -21.63 20.65
CA ALA A 690 -7.36 -22.85 20.39
C ALA A 690 -6.46 -23.90 19.73
N TYR A 691 -6.41 -25.13 20.29
CA TYR A 691 -5.58 -26.19 19.72
C TYR A 691 -6.15 -27.61 20.01
N PRO A 692 -5.87 -28.61 19.17
CA PRO A 692 -5.21 -28.48 17.87
C PRO A 692 -6.10 -27.72 16.86
N ASN A 693 -5.48 -26.98 15.97
CA ASN A 693 -6.15 -26.30 14.87
C ASN A 693 -5.26 -26.44 13.62
N PRO A 694 -5.67 -27.22 12.59
CA PRO A 694 -6.97 -27.95 12.48
C PRO A 694 -7.20 -29.04 13.53
N ASN A 695 -8.48 -29.32 13.81
CA ASN A 695 -8.91 -30.38 14.73
C ASN A 695 -9.72 -31.46 14.01
N THR A 696 -9.86 -32.66 14.62
CA THR A 696 -10.56 -33.80 14.07
C THR A 696 -11.77 -34.23 14.91
N GLY A 697 -12.42 -33.29 15.60
CA GLY A 697 -13.62 -33.55 16.42
C GLY A 697 -13.54 -32.97 17.82
N GLN A 698 -12.37 -32.52 18.25
CA GLN A 698 -12.18 -31.90 19.56
C GLN A 698 -11.05 -30.90 19.51
N PHE A 699 -11.19 -29.76 20.20
CA PHE A 699 -10.15 -28.76 20.41
C PHE A 699 -10.21 -28.21 21.83
N THR A 700 -9.13 -27.61 22.28
CA THR A 700 -9.02 -26.96 23.59
C THR A 700 -8.93 -25.46 23.39
N LEU A 701 -9.77 -24.70 24.08
CA LEU A 701 -9.59 -23.28 24.32
C LEU A 701 -8.70 -23.12 25.55
N SER A 702 -7.58 -22.46 25.40
CA SER A 702 -6.61 -22.21 26.48
C SER A 702 -6.56 -20.73 26.76
N ASN A 703 -6.77 -20.36 28.02
CA ASN A 703 -6.59 -19.01 28.54
C ASN A 703 -5.48 -19.04 29.61
N GLN A 704 -4.25 -18.80 29.21
CA GLN A 704 -3.11 -18.68 30.12
C GLN A 704 -2.81 -17.19 30.48
N SER A 705 -3.75 -16.28 30.22
CA SER A 705 -3.68 -14.88 30.64
C SER A 705 -4.04 -14.71 32.12
N GLU A 706 -3.82 -13.51 32.66
CA GLU A 706 -4.12 -13.17 34.05
C GLU A 706 -5.60 -12.76 34.29
N TRP A 707 -6.44 -12.77 33.25
CA TRP A 707 -7.85 -12.35 33.33
C TRP A 707 -8.80 -13.31 32.63
N ASP A 708 -10.05 -13.28 33.08
CA ASP A 708 -11.13 -14.06 32.49
C ASP A 708 -11.55 -13.47 31.14
N CYS A 709 -11.96 -14.32 30.20
CA CYS A 709 -12.42 -13.91 28.89
C CYS A 709 -13.66 -14.69 28.41
N ARG A 710 -14.22 -14.26 27.29
CA ARG A 710 -15.30 -14.99 26.59
C ARG A 710 -14.85 -15.29 25.15
N VAL A 711 -15.21 -16.45 24.64
CA VAL A 711 -14.97 -16.83 23.26
C VAL A 711 -16.30 -16.95 22.54
N GLN A 712 -16.49 -16.21 21.48
CA GLN A 712 -17.62 -16.37 20.57
C GLN A 712 -17.23 -17.20 19.36
N VAL A 713 -18.04 -18.17 19.03
CA VAL A 713 -17.87 -19.03 17.85
C VAL A 713 -18.88 -18.59 16.79
N TRP A 714 -18.39 -18.18 15.63
CA TRP A 714 -19.19 -17.68 14.53
C TRP A 714 -19.02 -18.57 13.29
N ASN A 715 -20.09 -18.79 12.53
CA ASN A 715 -19.96 -19.41 11.21
C ASN A 715 -19.56 -18.35 10.15
N LEU A 716 -19.17 -18.80 8.96
CA LEU A 716 -18.77 -17.92 7.86
C LEU A 716 -19.91 -17.05 7.28
N ASN A 717 -21.16 -17.31 7.66
CA ASN A 717 -22.32 -16.51 7.27
C ASN A 717 -22.58 -15.34 8.27
N GLY A 718 -21.70 -15.14 9.26
CA GLY A 718 -21.85 -14.10 10.28
C GLY A 718 -22.90 -14.41 11.34
N GLN A 719 -23.24 -15.67 11.56
CA GLN A 719 -24.15 -16.11 12.61
C GLN A 719 -23.34 -16.57 13.82
N LEU A 720 -23.66 -16.01 15.01
CA LEU A 720 -23.11 -16.48 16.28
C LEU A 720 -23.67 -17.87 16.59
N LEU A 721 -22.79 -18.83 16.81
CA LEU A 721 -23.16 -20.21 17.16
C LEU A 721 -23.12 -20.42 18.66
N HIS A 722 -22.02 -20.06 19.32
CA HIS A 722 -21.85 -20.23 20.75
C HIS A 722 -21.10 -19.06 21.39
N THR A 723 -21.32 -18.83 22.68
CA THR A 723 -20.49 -17.97 23.54
C THR A 723 -20.04 -18.79 24.74
N ILE A 724 -18.73 -18.90 24.93
CA ILE A 724 -18.07 -19.74 25.93
C ILE A 724 -17.30 -18.82 26.86
N ALA A 725 -17.54 -18.90 28.18
CA ALA A 725 -16.72 -18.21 29.17
C ALA A 725 -15.52 -19.12 29.54
N ILE A 726 -14.34 -18.53 29.68
CA ILE A 726 -13.13 -19.23 30.08
C ILE A 726 -12.36 -18.37 31.10
N ASN A 727 -12.08 -18.95 32.23
CA ASN A 727 -11.42 -18.22 33.32
C ASN A 727 -9.92 -18.09 33.05
N SER A 728 -9.27 -17.18 33.77
CA SER A 728 -7.83 -17.04 33.83
C SER A 728 -7.16 -18.39 34.19
N GLN A 729 -6.10 -18.74 33.49
CA GLN A 729 -5.33 -19.97 33.68
C GLN A 729 -6.14 -21.27 33.47
N GLU A 730 -7.18 -21.22 32.63
CA GLU A 730 -8.06 -22.37 32.34
C GLU A 730 -7.83 -22.94 30.94
N ASP A 731 -7.90 -24.26 30.82
CA ASP A 731 -7.95 -25.01 29.57
C ASP A 731 -9.31 -25.73 29.48
N LEU A 732 -10.13 -25.39 28.48
CA LEU A 732 -11.46 -25.93 28.29
C LEU A 732 -11.55 -26.75 26.98
N SER A 733 -11.84 -28.04 27.12
CA SER A 733 -12.02 -28.93 25.98
C SER A 733 -13.43 -28.78 25.35
N ILE A 734 -13.47 -28.58 24.04
CA ILE A 734 -14.70 -28.40 23.28
C ILE A 734 -14.81 -29.52 22.22
N VAL A 735 -15.99 -30.13 22.13
CA VAL A 735 -16.32 -31.09 21.05
C VAL A 735 -16.79 -30.29 19.84
N SER A 736 -16.13 -30.49 18.69
CA SER A 736 -16.36 -29.70 17.48
C SER A 736 -17.28 -30.33 16.45
N GLU A 737 -17.86 -31.51 16.74
CA GLU A 737 -18.72 -32.25 15.80
C GLU A 737 -19.97 -31.45 15.36
N GLU A 738 -20.42 -30.52 16.19
CA GLU A 738 -21.58 -29.65 15.93
C GLU A 738 -21.22 -28.39 15.12
N TYR A 739 -19.94 -28.10 14.92
CA TYR A 739 -19.51 -26.90 14.23
C TYR A 739 -19.31 -27.11 12.72
N PRO A 740 -19.50 -26.07 11.89
CA PRO A 740 -19.09 -26.09 10.49
C PRO A 740 -17.60 -26.40 10.34
N SER A 741 -17.19 -26.83 9.15
CA SER A 741 -15.79 -27.16 8.86
C SER A 741 -14.83 -25.99 9.08
N ILE A 742 -15.35 -24.77 9.05
CA ILE A 742 -14.59 -23.55 9.37
C ILE A 742 -15.47 -22.64 10.21
N CYS A 743 -14.94 -22.17 11.33
CA CYS A 743 -15.55 -21.19 12.22
C CYS A 743 -14.56 -20.06 12.52
N LEU A 744 -15.08 -18.90 12.89
CA LEU A 744 -14.31 -17.79 13.44
C LEU A 744 -14.50 -17.80 14.96
N LEU A 745 -13.39 -17.81 15.71
CA LEU A 745 -13.37 -17.61 17.16
C LEU A 745 -13.02 -16.16 17.43
N ILE A 746 -13.85 -15.48 18.22
CA ILE A 746 -13.60 -14.11 18.69
C ILE A 746 -13.49 -14.14 20.20
N TRP A 747 -12.31 -13.80 20.72
CA TRP A 747 -12.03 -13.70 22.14
C TRP A 747 -12.38 -12.28 22.61
N LEU A 748 -13.12 -12.16 23.70
CA LEU A 748 -13.61 -10.91 24.24
C LEU A 748 -13.19 -10.78 25.71
N ASP A 749 -12.88 -9.55 26.16
CA ASP A 749 -12.81 -9.26 27.59
C ASP A 749 -14.20 -9.32 28.25
N LEU A 750 -14.27 -9.13 29.57
CA LEU A 750 -15.54 -9.15 30.30
C LEU A 750 -16.46 -7.97 29.94
N ASN A 751 -15.89 -6.89 29.38
CA ASN A 751 -16.63 -5.71 28.91
C ASN A 751 -17.16 -5.89 27.48
N GLY A 752 -16.74 -6.96 26.77
CA GLY A 752 -17.16 -7.27 25.42
C GLY A 752 -16.25 -6.71 24.33
N HIS A 753 -15.08 -6.15 24.67
CA HIS A 753 -14.10 -5.73 23.68
C HIS A 753 -13.37 -6.93 23.10
N VAL A 754 -13.15 -6.91 21.80
CA VAL A 754 -12.38 -7.96 21.09
C VAL A 754 -10.92 -7.89 21.51
N ILE A 755 -10.39 -8.98 22.05
CA ILE A 755 -9.00 -9.11 22.47
C ILE A 755 -8.18 -10.02 21.58
N LYS A 756 -8.84 -10.97 20.87
CA LYS A 756 -8.22 -11.84 19.88
C LYS A 756 -9.30 -12.42 18.97
N HIS A 757 -8.93 -12.76 17.76
CA HIS A 757 -9.73 -13.65 16.90
C HIS A 757 -8.80 -14.67 16.22
N GLU A 758 -9.36 -15.82 15.90
CA GLU A 758 -8.66 -16.88 15.19
C GLU A 758 -9.64 -17.76 14.43
N GLN A 759 -9.19 -18.39 13.35
CA GLN A 759 -9.98 -19.30 12.56
C GLN A 759 -9.84 -20.73 13.14
N LEU A 760 -10.94 -21.38 13.40
CA LEU A 760 -10.99 -22.79 13.79
C LEU A 760 -11.33 -23.64 12.58
N ILE A 761 -10.48 -24.62 12.26
CA ILE A 761 -10.69 -25.56 11.15
C ILE A 761 -11.00 -26.93 11.72
N HIS A 762 -12.16 -27.48 11.35
CA HIS A 762 -12.60 -28.82 11.70
C HIS A 762 -12.52 -29.74 10.48
N ILE A 763 -11.68 -30.74 10.56
CA ILE A 763 -11.54 -31.79 9.53
C ILE A 763 -12.48 -32.92 9.90
N LYS A 764 -13.61 -33.06 9.19
CA LYS A 764 -14.52 -34.19 9.37
C LYS A 764 -13.82 -35.47 8.94
N SER A 765 -13.74 -36.45 9.82
CA SER A 765 -13.32 -37.81 9.44
C SER A 765 -14.29 -38.35 8.41
N SER A 766 -13.79 -38.71 7.23
CA SER A 766 -14.53 -39.32 6.12
C SER A 766 -15.10 -40.71 6.51
#